data_9605fd5f5b9405c87fb18efeb60bb532
#
_entry.id   9605fd5f5b9405c87fb18efeb60bb532
#
_cell.length_a   1.000
_cell.length_b   1.000
_cell.length_c   1.000
_cell.angle_alpha   90.00
_cell.angle_beta   90.00
_cell.angle_gamma   90.00
#
_symmetry.space_group_name_H-M   'P 1'
#
loop_
_entity.id
_entity.type
_entity.pdbx_description
1 polymer ?
#
loop_
_entity_poly.entity_id
_entity_poly.type
_entity_poly.pdbx_seq_one_letter_code
_entity_poly.pdbx_strand_id
1 'polypeptide(L)'
;MKRGKNGIIILLLFCFSPCIFANSLCEKDSKKKNPAPKKSYTASSDSLKRKQELEWILSVLPTDEVHRGRVSYLDETFKDWLSRTGELPPDFDKMSSLPFLPNPLVMDEGRGSTPVVSLNQWNMQRDWMKQQLEYYITGTVPPPPVNLQSDILQEKKDGEITIQTILLSFGPDKKATLTLELMIPPGKGPFPVFLTNWNHREWAQIAVRRGYIGCLYAGADSKDDTEAYSEIWAGCYDFTRLMRRAYGASRAVDYLYTLSCVDKDKIGITGHSRNGKTSLMAAAFDERIGACIPSSGGTGAEVPWRYNAHKYDVEDIALLSCAQPAWLHPRLRFFVGRENKLPIDQNSFMALIAPRGLMISTATTESASNIFGIEQAYHSSKRVYQFLNAGDNIAITSRYGLHGVNANDIEGYIDFFDFVFNRTDRKPGNRLLHNYSFETWCALSNQSVTPHDHGLATIDLDVYASNRNKWKDSKQIIKNNLRWMLGDEPAGVTNPGPRSLAKGDIGEERFGSFLSRPRETKSMKIMAITPYDGFGDNLFGYLYYPVDETGKLLGENLPVVIYLHEYDYSKGFSSMSYDHEIQSVFEDLTKLGYGVFAFDMIGFGNRLEEGVNFYDRYPLWSKMGKMVADMKGAVDAISNLDFVDRSRIVVSGYSLGGTVALLSAALDERIAGVVSIAGFTPMRTNTLDRGTEGIKAYSHLHGLIPKLGFFVGHESEIPVDFDQIIGCIAPRPVLLIAPERDKDAHLDDIKKCVGQVGQIYGLYSSKDNIQLYTPNDYNRFSTVMRQKM
;
A
#
# COMPACT_ATOMS: atom_id res chain seq x y z
N MET A 1 54.95 -17.11 -37.22
CA MET A 1 55.72 -16.99 -35.98
C MET A 1 54.84 -16.49 -34.87
N LYS A 2 54.48 -17.41 -34.02
CA LYS A 2 54.59 -17.55 -32.55
C LYS A 2 54.13 -16.36 -31.71
N ARG A 3 53.02 -16.67 -31.02
CA ARG A 3 52.73 -16.65 -29.56
C ARG A 3 52.33 -15.27 -28.98
N GLY A 4 51.37 -15.13 -28.12
CA GLY A 4 50.93 -15.99 -27.03
C GLY A 4 49.55 -15.63 -26.49
N LYS A 5 48.92 -16.66 -25.95
CA LYS A 5 47.67 -16.67 -25.20
C LYS A 5 47.96 -16.16 -23.78
N ASN A 6 47.12 -15.31 -23.24
CA ASN A 6 46.86 -15.26 -21.80
C ASN A 6 45.34 -15.15 -21.58
N GLY A 7 44.77 -16.29 -21.24
CA GLY A 7 43.41 -16.36 -20.76
C GLY A 7 43.34 -16.06 -19.26
N ILE A 8 42.55 -15.11 -18.88
CA ILE A 8 42.17 -14.87 -17.50
C ILE A 8 40.97 -15.75 -17.23
N ILE A 9 41.16 -16.79 -16.42
CA ILE A 9 40.08 -17.60 -15.85
C ILE A 9 39.53 -16.79 -14.70
N ILE A 10 38.35 -16.22 -14.91
CA ILE A 10 37.53 -15.70 -13.81
C ILE A 10 36.80 -16.88 -13.18
N LEU A 11 37.24 -17.24 -11.98
CA LEU A 11 36.57 -18.22 -11.12
C LEU A 11 35.30 -17.60 -10.58
N LEU A 12 34.15 -17.89 -11.23
CA LEU A 12 32.82 -17.64 -10.70
C LEU A 12 32.57 -18.63 -9.56
N LEU A 13 32.74 -18.20 -8.34
CA LEU A 13 32.25 -18.89 -7.15
C LEU A 13 30.74 -18.81 -7.15
N PHE A 14 30.10 -19.82 -7.72
CA PHE A 14 28.68 -20.08 -7.48
C PHE A 14 28.49 -20.50 -6.01
N CYS A 15 27.89 -19.64 -5.21
CA CYS A 15 27.29 -20.04 -3.95
C CYS A 15 26.08 -20.92 -4.29
N PHE A 16 26.29 -22.23 -4.40
CA PHE A 16 25.20 -23.19 -4.43
C PHE A 16 24.48 -23.17 -3.08
N SER A 17 23.24 -22.75 -3.11
CA SER A 17 22.29 -22.90 -2.00
C SER A 17 22.03 -24.40 -1.76
N PRO A 18 21.84 -24.84 -0.51
CA PRO A 18 21.79 -26.28 -0.15
C PRO A 18 20.45 -26.93 -0.46
N CYS A 19 19.75 -26.59 -1.54
CA CYS A 19 18.48 -27.22 -1.91
C CYS A 19 18.59 -28.61 -2.56
N ILE A 20 19.78 -29.15 -2.83
CA ILE A 20 19.92 -30.49 -3.44
C ILE A 20 19.87 -31.62 -2.41
N PHE A 21 19.96 -31.35 -1.10
CA PHE A 21 19.98 -32.39 -0.06
C PHE A 21 18.62 -32.66 0.62
N ALA A 22 17.56 -31.93 0.31
CA ALA A 22 16.24 -32.12 0.96
C ALA A 22 15.48 -33.36 0.46
N ASN A 23 15.76 -33.87 -0.73
CA ASN A 23 15.05 -35.01 -1.31
C ASN A 23 15.46 -36.39 -0.77
N SER A 24 16.50 -36.50 0.07
CA SER A 24 16.95 -37.77 0.61
C SER A 24 16.63 -37.98 2.10
N LEU A 25 16.13 -36.98 2.78
CA LEU A 25 15.90 -37.02 4.24
C LEU A 25 14.48 -37.42 4.65
N CYS A 26 13.53 -37.45 3.73
CA CYS A 26 12.14 -37.82 4.05
C CYS A 26 11.88 -39.33 4.08
N GLU A 27 12.82 -40.15 3.69
CA GLU A 27 12.61 -41.60 3.60
C GLU A 27 13.30 -42.48 4.68
N LYS A 28 14.15 -41.96 5.54
CA LYS A 28 14.78 -42.84 6.58
C LYS A 28 15.17 -42.16 7.90
N ASP A 29 14.81 -42.87 8.97
CA ASP A 29 15.43 -43.01 10.32
C ASP A 29 14.94 -42.12 11.46
N SER A 30 13.99 -42.72 12.19
CA SER A 30 13.84 -42.53 13.61
C SER A 30 15.04 -43.18 14.40
N LYS A 31 16.11 -42.46 14.63
CA LYS A 31 17.10 -42.77 15.66
C LYS A 31 17.52 -41.50 16.39
N LYS A 32 17.21 -41.47 17.70
CA LYS A 32 17.63 -40.45 18.66
C LYS A 32 19.15 -40.26 18.61
N LYS A 33 19.63 -39.03 18.28
CA LYS A 33 21.01 -38.63 18.55
C LYS A 33 21.03 -37.66 19.73
N ASN A 34 21.92 -37.89 20.67
CA ASN A 34 22.20 -37.04 21.82
C ASN A 34 22.69 -35.65 21.36
N PRO A 35 22.36 -34.57 22.08
CA PRO A 35 22.79 -33.22 21.70
C PRO A 35 24.30 -33.04 21.89
N ALA A 36 24.97 -32.53 20.89
CA ALA A 36 26.38 -32.13 20.95
C ALA A 36 26.58 -30.93 21.91
N PRO A 37 27.76 -30.80 22.54
CA PRO A 37 28.03 -29.75 23.52
C PRO A 37 27.97 -28.35 22.88
N LYS A 38 27.26 -27.44 23.56
CA LYS A 38 27.17 -26.04 23.18
C LYS A 38 28.55 -25.37 23.21
N LYS A 39 29.12 -25.06 22.05
CA LYS A 39 30.26 -24.15 21.97
C LYS A 39 29.77 -22.74 22.28
N SER A 40 30.37 -22.07 23.25
CA SER A 40 30.18 -20.66 23.52
C SER A 40 30.83 -19.85 22.40
N TYR A 41 30.02 -19.41 21.43
CA TYR A 41 30.44 -18.42 20.45
C TYR A 41 30.27 -17.04 21.07
N THR A 42 31.33 -16.27 21.17
CA THR A 42 31.24 -14.79 21.29
C THR A 42 30.50 -14.31 20.06
N ALA A 43 29.33 -13.73 20.27
CA ALA A 43 28.53 -13.20 19.17
C ALA A 43 29.33 -12.15 18.37
N SER A 44 29.42 -12.29 17.06
CA SER A 44 30.00 -11.26 16.21
C SER A 44 29.19 -9.95 16.37
N SER A 45 29.80 -8.80 16.10
CA SER A 45 29.11 -7.48 16.13
C SER A 45 27.85 -7.49 15.29
N ASP A 46 27.84 -8.17 14.15
CA ASP A 46 26.71 -8.35 13.24
C ASP A 46 25.53 -9.11 13.91
N SER A 47 25.85 -10.13 14.70
CA SER A 47 24.85 -10.91 15.44
C SER A 47 24.19 -10.08 16.55
N LEU A 48 24.94 -9.22 17.22
CA LEU A 48 24.42 -8.34 18.26
C LEU A 48 23.45 -7.28 17.67
N LYS A 49 23.87 -6.63 16.58
CA LYS A 49 23.02 -5.66 15.88
C LYS A 49 21.71 -6.27 15.40
N ARG A 50 21.75 -7.45 14.79
CA ARG A 50 20.54 -8.17 14.33
C ARG A 50 19.62 -8.59 15.48
N LYS A 51 20.17 -8.90 16.67
CA LYS A 51 19.38 -9.15 17.88
C LYS A 51 18.68 -7.88 18.37
N GLN A 52 19.37 -6.76 18.42
CA GLN A 52 18.79 -5.46 18.79
C GLN A 52 17.67 -5.06 17.81
N GLU A 53 17.85 -5.34 16.52
CA GLU A 53 16.82 -5.11 15.51
C GLU A 53 15.60 -6.03 15.76
N LEU A 54 15.82 -7.29 16.10
CA LEU A 54 14.72 -8.19 16.47
C LEU A 54 13.96 -7.70 17.71
N GLU A 55 14.67 -7.25 18.74
CA GLU A 55 14.06 -6.69 19.96
C GLU A 55 13.18 -5.48 19.63
N TRP A 56 13.66 -4.60 18.74
CA TRP A 56 12.86 -3.45 18.28
C TRP A 56 11.63 -3.92 17.49
N ILE A 57 11.77 -4.84 16.53
CA ILE A 57 10.65 -5.38 15.77
C ILE A 57 9.58 -5.96 16.71
N LEU A 58 10.02 -6.74 17.71
CA LEU A 58 9.09 -7.32 18.71
C LEU A 58 8.41 -6.25 19.58
N SER A 59 9.04 -5.09 19.78
CA SER A 59 8.45 -3.99 20.54
C SER A 59 7.37 -3.22 19.78
N VAL A 60 7.40 -3.23 18.44
CA VAL A 60 6.45 -2.50 17.58
C VAL A 60 5.36 -3.41 17.00
N LEU A 61 5.59 -4.72 16.96
CA LEU A 61 4.57 -5.68 16.55
C LEU A 61 3.48 -5.78 17.63
N PRO A 62 2.19 -5.82 17.25
CA PRO A 62 1.12 -6.21 18.16
C PRO A 62 1.38 -7.60 18.74
N THR A 63 0.97 -7.85 19.98
CA THR A 63 1.18 -9.16 20.59
C THR A 63 0.25 -10.20 20.01
N ASP A 64 0.75 -11.41 19.70
CA ASP A 64 -0.04 -12.56 19.21
C ASP A 64 -1.18 -12.94 20.14
N GLU A 65 -1.11 -12.56 21.42
CA GLU A 65 -2.08 -12.91 22.45
C GLU A 65 -3.46 -12.28 22.21
N VAL A 66 -3.51 -11.12 21.59
CA VAL A 66 -4.77 -10.42 21.29
C VAL A 66 -5.58 -11.16 20.22
N HIS A 67 -4.94 -11.99 19.41
CA HIS A 67 -5.54 -12.65 18.25
C HIS A 67 -5.59 -14.17 18.30
N ARG A 68 -5.22 -14.80 19.42
CA ARG A 68 -5.20 -16.26 19.59
C ARG A 68 -6.50 -16.97 19.22
N GLY A 69 -7.65 -16.32 19.34
CA GLY A 69 -8.94 -16.86 18.91
C GLY A 69 -9.12 -17.03 17.40
N ARG A 70 -8.19 -16.50 16.58
CA ARG A 70 -8.21 -16.57 15.11
C ARG A 70 -7.12 -17.48 14.54
N VAL A 71 -6.21 -17.97 15.38
CA VAL A 71 -5.14 -18.88 14.99
C VAL A 71 -5.61 -20.29 15.21
N SER A 72 -5.53 -21.14 14.19
CA SER A 72 -5.70 -22.58 14.37
C SER A 72 -4.63 -23.09 15.35
N TYR A 73 -4.97 -24.04 16.19
CA TYR A 73 -4.01 -24.72 17.06
C TYR A 73 -2.91 -25.47 16.29
N LEU A 74 -3.10 -25.67 14.98
CA LEU A 74 -2.14 -26.27 14.07
C LEU A 74 -1.10 -25.28 13.53
N ASP A 75 -1.34 -23.98 13.69
CA ASP A 75 -0.44 -22.95 13.18
C ASP A 75 0.50 -22.45 14.27
N GLU A 76 1.77 -22.37 13.95
CA GLU A 76 2.84 -21.88 14.81
C GLU A 76 2.72 -20.36 14.99
N THR A 77 2.87 -19.87 16.22
CA THR A 77 2.96 -18.41 16.47
C THR A 77 4.34 -17.87 16.04
N PHE A 78 4.48 -16.56 15.86
CA PHE A 78 5.78 -15.96 15.53
C PHE A 78 6.83 -16.22 16.60
N LYS A 79 6.44 -16.18 17.87
CA LYS A 79 7.30 -16.47 19.00
C LYS A 79 7.79 -17.92 19.01
N ASP A 80 6.88 -18.87 18.71
CA ASP A 80 7.23 -20.29 18.62
C ASP A 80 8.17 -20.53 17.44
N TRP A 81 7.90 -19.91 16.28
CA TRP A 81 8.74 -19.97 15.09
C TRP A 81 10.16 -19.44 15.38
N LEU A 82 10.28 -18.26 16.02
CA LEU A 82 11.58 -17.70 16.43
C LEU A 82 12.31 -18.64 17.41
N SER A 83 11.58 -19.22 18.38
CA SER A 83 12.15 -20.13 19.37
C SER A 83 12.67 -21.41 18.73
N ARG A 84 11.95 -21.94 17.74
CA ARG A 84 12.32 -23.15 17.00
C ARG A 84 13.48 -22.91 16.03
N THR A 85 13.46 -21.80 15.28
CA THR A 85 14.43 -21.55 14.21
C THR A 85 15.67 -20.81 14.68
N GLY A 86 15.55 -19.94 15.68
CA GLY A 86 16.60 -19.01 16.08
C GLY A 86 16.93 -17.97 14.99
N GLU A 87 16.06 -17.81 13.99
CA GLU A 87 16.30 -16.91 12.86
C GLU A 87 16.29 -15.45 13.31
N LEU A 88 17.23 -14.68 12.80
CA LEU A 88 17.37 -13.25 13.06
C LEU A 88 16.98 -12.45 11.81
N PRO A 89 16.51 -11.19 11.97
CA PRO A 89 16.30 -10.30 10.82
C PRO A 89 17.53 -10.25 9.92
N PRO A 90 17.40 -10.00 8.62
CA PRO A 90 18.54 -9.79 7.75
C PRO A 90 19.36 -8.58 8.22
N ASP A 91 20.61 -8.50 7.77
CA ASP A 91 21.41 -7.28 7.92
C ASP A 91 20.91 -6.25 6.89
N PHE A 92 20.01 -5.38 7.33
CA PHE A 92 19.38 -4.39 6.45
C PHE A 92 20.37 -3.39 5.84
N ASP A 93 21.54 -3.18 6.42
CA ASP A 93 22.54 -2.29 5.85
C ASP A 93 23.20 -2.91 4.59
N LYS A 94 23.21 -4.25 4.50
CA LYS A 94 23.71 -4.98 3.33
C LYS A 94 22.64 -5.19 2.25
N MET A 95 21.38 -4.85 2.54
CA MET A 95 20.30 -4.95 1.57
C MET A 95 20.13 -3.64 0.81
N SER A 96 19.96 -3.74 -0.51
CA SER A 96 19.60 -2.58 -1.34
C SER A 96 18.28 -1.98 -0.87
N SER A 97 18.17 -0.65 -0.94
CA SER A 97 16.90 0.03 -0.79
C SER A 97 16.24 0.19 -2.15
N LEU A 98 15.04 -0.32 -2.31
CA LEU A 98 14.20 -0.22 -3.50
C LEU A 98 12.92 0.52 -3.09
N PRO A 99 12.92 1.86 -3.08
CA PRO A 99 11.79 2.64 -2.56
C PRO A 99 10.54 2.51 -3.46
N PHE A 100 10.72 2.36 -4.76
CA PHE A 100 9.63 2.08 -5.72
C PHE A 100 9.39 0.57 -5.86
N LEU A 101 8.30 0.19 -6.53
CA LEU A 101 8.03 -1.22 -6.83
C LEU A 101 9.21 -1.83 -7.60
N PRO A 102 9.73 -2.98 -7.16
CA PRO A 102 10.72 -3.72 -7.93
C PRO A 102 10.22 -3.98 -9.35
N ASN A 103 11.06 -3.70 -10.32
CA ASN A 103 10.72 -3.87 -11.72
C ASN A 103 10.92 -5.34 -12.16
N PRO A 104 9.85 -6.09 -12.51
CA PRO A 104 9.99 -7.49 -12.92
C PRO A 104 10.87 -7.69 -14.18
N LEU A 105 11.07 -6.62 -14.96
CA LEU A 105 11.94 -6.64 -16.15
C LEU A 105 13.36 -6.13 -15.87
N VAL A 106 13.80 -6.15 -14.62
CA VAL A 106 15.17 -5.81 -14.22
C VAL A 106 15.72 -6.92 -13.32
N MET A 107 16.81 -7.54 -13.74
CA MET A 107 17.56 -8.49 -12.92
C MET A 107 18.53 -7.75 -11.99
N ASP A 108 18.75 -8.28 -10.79
CA ASP A 108 19.67 -7.71 -9.80
C ASP A 108 19.42 -6.23 -9.50
N GLU A 109 18.15 -5.81 -9.44
CA GLU A 109 17.76 -4.43 -9.16
C GLU A 109 18.40 -3.97 -7.83
N GLY A 110 19.01 -2.78 -7.86
CA GLY A 110 19.75 -2.23 -6.73
C GLY A 110 21.18 -2.77 -6.54
N ARG A 111 21.64 -3.72 -7.37
CA ARG A 111 23.03 -4.23 -7.35
C ARG A 111 23.76 -4.13 -8.68
N GLY A 112 23.08 -4.17 -9.77
CA GLY A 112 23.62 -4.10 -11.12
C GLY A 112 22.59 -3.63 -12.13
N SER A 113 21.31 -3.86 -11.81
CA SER A 113 20.14 -3.38 -12.57
C SER A 113 20.20 -3.70 -14.05
N THR A 114 20.31 -4.99 -14.39
CA THR A 114 20.39 -5.46 -15.78
C THR A 114 18.98 -5.62 -16.38
N PRO A 115 18.64 -4.89 -17.45
CA PRO A 115 17.34 -5.04 -18.10
C PRO A 115 17.11 -6.45 -18.67
N VAL A 116 15.89 -6.96 -18.53
CA VAL A 116 15.43 -8.18 -19.20
C VAL A 116 15.07 -7.82 -20.64
N VAL A 117 15.83 -8.35 -21.61
CA VAL A 117 15.65 -8.06 -23.04
C VAL A 117 15.38 -9.32 -23.88
N SER A 118 15.33 -10.50 -23.27
CA SER A 118 15.07 -11.77 -23.94
C SER A 118 14.18 -12.69 -23.11
N LEU A 119 13.50 -13.63 -23.76
CA LEU A 119 12.69 -14.65 -23.08
C LEU A 119 13.53 -15.53 -22.15
N ASN A 120 14.78 -15.82 -22.49
CA ASN A 120 15.65 -16.58 -21.60
C ASN A 120 15.95 -15.83 -20.30
N GLN A 121 16.27 -14.54 -20.39
CA GLN A 121 16.44 -13.69 -19.21
C GLN A 121 15.14 -13.56 -18.41
N TRP A 122 14.00 -13.47 -19.10
CA TRP A 122 12.70 -13.47 -18.46
C TRP A 122 12.45 -14.74 -17.66
N ASN A 123 12.75 -15.92 -18.22
CA ASN A 123 12.58 -17.18 -17.50
C ASN A 123 13.49 -17.25 -16.26
N MET A 124 14.74 -16.80 -16.37
CA MET A 124 15.63 -16.71 -15.20
C MET A 124 15.07 -15.77 -14.12
N GLN A 125 14.55 -14.62 -14.52
CA GLN A 125 13.95 -13.65 -13.61
C GLN A 125 12.68 -14.17 -12.95
N ARG A 126 11.82 -14.90 -13.68
CA ARG A 126 10.65 -15.59 -13.15
C ARG A 126 11.02 -16.59 -12.05
N ASP A 127 12.02 -17.43 -12.33
CA ASP A 127 12.47 -18.44 -11.35
C ASP A 127 13.02 -17.77 -10.10
N TRP A 128 13.78 -16.70 -10.26
CA TRP A 128 14.30 -15.93 -9.15
C TRP A 128 13.16 -15.29 -8.33
N MET A 129 12.20 -14.62 -8.97
CA MET A 129 11.04 -14.02 -8.28
C MET A 129 10.26 -15.07 -7.51
N LYS A 130 10.03 -16.26 -8.09
CA LYS A 130 9.33 -17.37 -7.44
C LYS A 130 10.06 -17.81 -6.17
N GLN A 131 11.39 -17.97 -6.23
CA GLN A 131 12.22 -18.32 -5.06
C GLN A 131 12.15 -17.24 -3.98
N GLN A 132 12.16 -15.94 -4.34
CA GLN A 132 12.03 -14.86 -3.37
C GLN A 132 10.65 -14.85 -2.70
N LEU A 133 9.58 -15.08 -3.49
CA LEU A 133 8.21 -15.19 -2.95
C LEU A 133 8.10 -16.37 -1.98
N GLU A 134 8.67 -17.53 -2.31
CA GLU A 134 8.73 -18.69 -1.40
C GLU A 134 9.49 -18.33 -0.11
N TYR A 135 10.62 -17.68 -0.22
CA TYR A 135 11.44 -17.36 0.93
C TYR A 135 10.78 -16.36 1.89
N TYR A 136 10.18 -15.29 1.36
CA TYR A 136 9.67 -14.19 2.20
C TYR A 136 8.17 -14.24 2.49
N ILE A 137 7.36 -14.81 1.59
CA ILE A 137 5.91 -14.62 1.60
C ILE A 137 5.13 -15.93 1.77
N THR A 138 5.41 -16.96 0.96
CA THR A 138 4.56 -18.16 0.89
C THR A 138 5.09 -19.36 1.63
N GLY A 139 6.38 -19.39 1.95
CA GLY A 139 7.06 -20.61 2.33
C GLY A 139 7.28 -21.56 1.15
N THR A 140 8.09 -22.58 1.35
CA THR A 140 8.44 -23.59 0.35
C THR A 140 7.29 -24.56 0.11
N VAL A 141 7.05 -24.92 -1.14
CA VAL A 141 5.87 -25.68 -1.58
C VAL A 141 6.25 -27.11 -1.99
N PRO A 142 5.49 -28.14 -1.57
CA PRO A 142 5.73 -29.49 -2.03
C PRO A 142 5.58 -29.63 -3.54
N PRO A 143 6.36 -30.51 -4.21
CA PRO A 143 6.16 -30.81 -5.62
C PRO A 143 4.78 -31.45 -5.87
N PRO A 144 4.26 -31.42 -7.12
CA PRO A 144 3.03 -32.12 -7.46
C PRO A 144 3.11 -33.61 -7.05
N PRO A 145 2.06 -34.18 -6.39
CA PRO A 145 2.06 -35.57 -5.99
C PRO A 145 1.93 -36.49 -7.20
N VAL A 146 2.67 -37.58 -7.19
CA VAL A 146 2.60 -38.62 -8.23
C VAL A 146 1.54 -39.70 -7.94
N ASN A 147 0.91 -39.63 -6.75
CA ASN A 147 0.04 -40.69 -6.23
C ASN A 147 -1.41 -40.22 -5.98
N LEU A 148 -1.87 -39.21 -6.72
CA LEU A 148 -3.22 -38.68 -6.59
C LEU A 148 -4.26 -39.73 -6.99
N GLN A 149 -5.25 -39.95 -6.13
CA GLN A 149 -6.43 -40.76 -6.35
C GLN A 149 -7.70 -39.92 -6.16
N SER A 150 -8.79 -40.32 -6.79
CA SER A 150 -10.07 -39.64 -6.69
C SER A 150 -11.21 -40.65 -6.51
N ASP A 151 -12.09 -40.37 -5.58
CA ASP A 151 -13.31 -41.13 -5.31
C ASP A 151 -14.53 -40.21 -5.45
N ILE A 152 -15.49 -40.60 -6.29
CA ILE A 152 -16.78 -39.90 -6.37
C ILE A 152 -17.63 -40.33 -5.19
N LEU A 153 -17.80 -39.45 -4.22
CA LEU A 153 -18.58 -39.71 -3.01
C LEU A 153 -20.09 -39.61 -3.25
N GLN A 154 -20.48 -38.71 -4.13
CA GLN A 154 -21.89 -38.45 -4.45
C GLN A 154 -22.01 -37.93 -5.90
N GLU A 155 -23.05 -38.37 -6.58
CA GLU A 155 -23.51 -37.78 -7.85
C GLU A 155 -25.01 -37.55 -7.78
N LYS A 156 -25.47 -36.37 -8.21
CA LYS A 156 -26.89 -36.03 -8.28
C LYS A 156 -27.13 -35.14 -9.51
N LYS A 157 -28.40 -35.07 -9.92
CA LYS A 157 -28.87 -34.15 -10.95
C LYS A 157 -29.62 -32.95 -10.32
N ASP A 158 -29.38 -31.77 -10.87
CA ASP A 158 -30.16 -30.56 -10.62
C ASP A 158 -30.62 -30.03 -12.00
N GLY A 159 -31.85 -30.41 -12.42
CA GLY A 159 -32.26 -30.31 -13.79
C GLY A 159 -31.36 -31.13 -14.71
N GLU A 160 -30.76 -30.49 -15.72
CA GLU A 160 -29.83 -31.11 -16.65
C GLU A 160 -28.36 -31.06 -16.15
N ILE A 161 -28.06 -30.32 -15.05
CA ILE A 161 -26.72 -30.18 -14.50
C ILE A 161 -26.38 -31.43 -13.68
N THR A 162 -25.17 -31.98 -13.89
CA THR A 162 -24.64 -33.06 -13.06
C THR A 162 -23.77 -32.43 -11.94
N ILE A 163 -24.07 -32.74 -10.68
CA ILE A 163 -23.30 -32.30 -9.52
C ILE A 163 -22.61 -33.51 -8.92
N GLN A 164 -21.28 -33.45 -8.85
CA GLN A 164 -20.44 -34.50 -8.25
C GLN A 164 -19.70 -33.94 -7.04
N THR A 165 -19.68 -34.72 -5.94
CA THR A 165 -18.77 -34.49 -4.82
C THR A 165 -17.66 -35.52 -4.92
N ILE A 166 -16.41 -35.04 -4.99
CA ILE A 166 -15.21 -35.86 -5.20
C ILE A 166 -14.27 -35.68 -4.02
N LEU A 167 -13.69 -36.78 -3.53
CA LEU A 167 -12.60 -36.75 -2.57
C LEU A 167 -11.29 -37.10 -3.29
N LEU A 168 -10.32 -36.22 -3.26
CA LEU A 168 -8.96 -36.50 -3.67
C LEU A 168 -8.13 -36.98 -2.48
N SER A 169 -7.24 -37.96 -2.69
CA SER A 169 -6.26 -38.41 -1.71
C SER A 169 -4.87 -38.45 -2.35
N PHE A 170 -3.86 -37.91 -1.69
CA PHE A 170 -2.51 -37.75 -2.27
C PHE A 170 -1.43 -37.50 -1.21
N GLY A 171 -0.19 -37.34 -1.66
CA GLY A 171 0.94 -36.98 -0.82
C GLY A 171 1.47 -38.15 0.01
N PRO A 172 2.19 -37.88 1.12
CA PRO A 172 2.76 -38.90 1.98
C PRO A 172 1.69 -39.86 2.50
N ASP A 173 1.84 -41.14 2.19
CA ASP A 173 0.88 -42.24 2.55
C ASP A 173 -0.58 -41.95 2.12
N LYS A 174 -0.79 -41.03 1.16
CA LYS A 174 -2.13 -40.54 0.75
C LYS A 174 -2.95 -39.90 1.87
N LYS A 175 -2.27 -39.32 2.87
CA LYS A 175 -2.93 -38.70 4.02
C LYS A 175 -3.53 -37.35 3.74
N ALA A 176 -3.00 -36.64 2.74
CA ALA A 176 -3.58 -35.36 2.30
C ALA A 176 -4.86 -35.63 1.52
N THR A 177 -5.92 -34.93 1.88
CA THR A 177 -7.21 -35.00 1.18
C THR A 177 -7.65 -33.65 0.71
N LEU A 178 -8.50 -33.62 -0.32
CA LEU A 178 -9.17 -32.42 -0.81
C LEU A 178 -10.56 -32.78 -1.36
N THR A 179 -11.59 -32.16 -0.81
CA THR A 179 -12.94 -32.30 -1.32
C THR A 179 -13.18 -31.31 -2.45
N LEU A 180 -13.76 -31.80 -3.56
CA LEU A 180 -14.23 -30.98 -4.67
C LEU A 180 -15.75 -31.11 -4.83
N GLU A 181 -16.40 -30.06 -5.32
CA GLU A 181 -17.73 -30.13 -5.93
C GLU A 181 -17.62 -29.67 -7.38
N LEU A 182 -18.02 -30.53 -8.31
CA LEU A 182 -18.14 -30.17 -9.72
C LEU A 182 -19.61 -30.01 -10.10
N MET A 183 -19.92 -28.92 -10.78
CA MET A 183 -21.19 -28.67 -11.44
C MET A 183 -20.96 -28.68 -12.95
N ILE A 184 -21.37 -29.77 -13.62
CA ILE A 184 -21.12 -29.99 -15.03
C ILE A 184 -22.38 -29.61 -15.83
N PRO A 185 -22.29 -28.62 -16.76
CA PRO A 185 -23.41 -28.23 -17.60
C PRO A 185 -23.80 -29.36 -18.58
N PRO A 186 -25.01 -29.31 -19.15
CA PRO A 186 -25.43 -30.27 -20.18
C PRO A 186 -24.60 -30.11 -21.45
N GLY A 187 -24.39 -31.24 -22.20
CA GLY A 187 -23.66 -31.25 -23.44
C GLY A 187 -22.48 -32.22 -23.45
N LYS A 188 -21.71 -32.22 -24.53
CA LYS A 188 -20.58 -33.14 -24.71
C LYS A 188 -19.23 -32.58 -24.26
N GLY A 189 -19.10 -31.22 -24.10
CA GLY A 189 -17.82 -30.61 -23.88
C GLY A 189 -16.88 -30.62 -25.10
N PRO A 190 -15.57 -30.32 -24.94
CA PRO A 190 -14.99 -29.92 -23.67
C PRO A 190 -15.45 -28.53 -23.21
N PHE A 191 -15.62 -28.38 -21.91
CA PHE A 191 -16.09 -27.15 -21.30
C PHE A 191 -14.93 -26.40 -20.65
N PRO A 192 -14.90 -25.06 -20.66
CA PRO A 192 -14.04 -24.25 -19.81
C PRO A 192 -14.42 -24.44 -18.34
N VAL A 193 -13.47 -24.15 -17.44
CA VAL A 193 -13.66 -24.31 -15.99
C VAL A 193 -13.62 -22.97 -15.27
N PHE A 194 -14.57 -22.78 -14.39
CA PHE A 194 -14.59 -21.73 -13.37
C PHE A 194 -14.22 -22.34 -12.03
N LEU A 195 -12.95 -22.22 -11.65
CA LEU A 195 -12.41 -22.75 -10.40
C LEU A 195 -12.50 -21.70 -9.29
N THR A 196 -13.03 -22.07 -8.14
CA THR A 196 -13.16 -21.15 -6.99
C THR A 196 -13.15 -21.90 -5.66
N ASN A 197 -13.00 -21.14 -4.56
CA ASN A 197 -13.02 -21.68 -3.21
C ASN A 197 -14.45 -22.09 -2.78
N TRP A 198 -14.56 -22.94 -1.75
CA TRP A 198 -15.81 -23.47 -1.24
C TRP A 198 -16.87 -22.41 -0.89
N ASN A 199 -16.44 -21.25 -0.40
CA ASN A 199 -17.32 -20.14 -0.02
C ASN A 199 -18.06 -19.49 -1.18
N HIS A 200 -17.67 -19.74 -2.44
CA HIS A 200 -18.18 -19.02 -3.61
C HIS A 200 -19.02 -19.90 -4.54
N ARG A 201 -19.82 -20.80 -3.94
CA ARG A 201 -20.66 -21.74 -4.69
C ARG A 201 -21.61 -21.04 -5.66
N GLU A 202 -22.22 -19.94 -5.24
CA GLU A 202 -23.14 -19.14 -6.04
C GLU A 202 -22.46 -18.55 -7.30
N TRP A 203 -21.20 -18.17 -7.18
CA TRP A 203 -20.42 -17.68 -8.32
C TRP A 203 -20.22 -18.76 -9.38
N ALA A 204 -19.89 -19.96 -8.94
CA ALA A 204 -19.77 -21.11 -9.84
C ALA A 204 -21.11 -21.44 -10.52
N GLN A 205 -22.25 -21.29 -9.83
CA GLN A 205 -23.57 -21.47 -10.43
C GLN A 205 -23.86 -20.45 -11.54
N ILE A 206 -23.41 -19.20 -11.39
CA ILE A 206 -23.50 -18.19 -12.45
C ILE A 206 -22.68 -18.65 -13.68
N ALA A 207 -21.45 -19.12 -13.44
CA ALA A 207 -20.57 -19.61 -14.52
C ALA A 207 -21.14 -20.85 -15.24
N VAL A 208 -21.78 -21.76 -14.52
CA VAL A 208 -22.44 -22.94 -15.11
C VAL A 208 -23.52 -22.54 -16.11
N ARG A 209 -24.31 -21.49 -15.82
CA ARG A 209 -25.30 -20.94 -16.78
C ARG A 209 -24.65 -20.39 -18.05
N ARG A 210 -23.38 -20.02 -18.00
CA ARG A 210 -22.56 -19.53 -19.12
C ARG A 210 -21.79 -20.67 -19.83
N GLY A 211 -22.07 -21.93 -19.45
CA GLY A 211 -21.46 -23.11 -20.06
C GLY A 211 -20.06 -23.45 -19.55
N TYR A 212 -19.72 -23.06 -18.37
CA TYR A 212 -18.52 -23.49 -17.64
C TYR A 212 -18.81 -24.71 -16.76
N ILE A 213 -17.82 -25.56 -16.55
CA ILE A 213 -17.82 -26.41 -15.36
C ILE A 213 -17.51 -25.54 -14.15
N GLY A 214 -18.43 -25.50 -13.17
CA GLY A 214 -18.16 -24.91 -11.87
C GLY A 214 -17.38 -25.91 -11.01
N CYS A 215 -16.16 -25.57 -10.61
CA CYS A 215 -15.33 -26.39 -9.73
C CYS A 215 -15.06 -25.64 -8.43
N LEU A 216 -15.56 -26.20 -7.32
CA LEU A 216 -15.25 -25.73 -5.98
C LEU A 216 -14.25 -26.66 -5.32
N TYR A 217 -13.30 -26.10 -4.54
CA TYR A 217 -12.40 -26.91 -3.75
C TYR A 217 -12.42 -26.48 -2.27
N ALA A 218 -12.25 -27.43 -1.36
CA ALA A 218 -12.30 -27.22 0.07
C ALA A 218 -10.98 -26.58 0.61
N GLY A 219 -10.79 -25.30 0.29
CA GLY A 219 -9.68 -24.46 0.72
C GLY A 219 -10.21 -23.08 1.10
N ALA A 220 -11.19 -23.01 2.01
CA ALA A 220 -11.84 -21.78 2.45
C ALA A 220 -12.26 -21.90 3.92
N ASP A 221 -12.56 -20.79 4.59
CA ASP A 221 -12.89 -20.79 6.02
C ASP A 221 -14.12 -21.65 6.39
N SER A 222 -15.09 -21.74 5.48
CA SER A 222 -16.28 -22.58 5.70
C SER A 222 -16.00 -24.08 5.56
N LYS A 223 -14.97 -24.45 4.79
CA LYS A 223 -14.46 -25.81 4.64
C LYS A 223 -13.02 -25.78 4.14
N ASP A 224 -12.07 -26.22 4.96
CA ASP A 224 -10.65 -26.16 4.68
C ASP A 224 -9.95 -27.52 4.93
N ASP A 225 -9.97 -28.37 3.92
CA ASP A 225 -9.26 -29.66 3.97
C ASP A 225 -7.73 -29.45 3.95
N THR A 226 -7.25 -28.26 3.51
CA THR A 226 -5.82 -27.96 3.40
C THR A 226 -5.16 -27.59 4.71
N GLU A 227 -5.92 -27.43 5.78
CA GLU A 227 -5.40 -27.07 7.10
C GLU A 227 -4.42 -28.15 7.63
N ALA A 228 -4.77 -29.42 7.46
CA ALA A 228 -3.94 -30.56 7.89
C ALA A 228 -2.60 -30.67 7.13
N TYR A 229 -2.42 -29.96 6.00
CA TYR A 229 -1.18 -30.03 5.22
C TYR A 229 0.04 -29.54 6.01
N SER A 230 -0.14 -28.65 6.99
CA SER A 230 0.93 -28.21 7.87
C SER A 230 1.54 -29.36 8.67
N GLU A 231 0.73 -30.32 9.12
CA GLU A 231 1.20 -31.50 9.87
C GLU A 231 1.74 -32.58 8.93
N ILE A 232 1.06 -32.81 7.79
CA ILE A 232 1.42 -33.87 6.83
C ILE A 232 2.81 -33.61 6.23
N TRP A 233 3.17 -32.37 5.98
CA TRP A 233 4.47 -31.99 5.45
C TRP A 233 5.40 -31.33 6.47
N ALA A 234 5.08 -31.42 7.76
CA ALA A 234 5.90 -30.84 8.83
C ALA A 234 7.37 -31.25 8.74
N GLY A 235 8.27 -30.28 8.87
CA GLY A 235 9.72 -30.49 8.81
C GLY A 235 10.30 -30.66 7.40
N CYS A 236 9.47 -30.78 6.35
CA CYS A 236 9.90 -30.84 4.95
C CYS A 236 9.61 -29.55 4.20
N TYR A 237 8.44 -28.99 4.42
CA TYR A 237 7.94 -27.77 3.74
C TYR A 237 7.28 -26.86 4.76
N ASP A 238 7.41 -25.54 4.56
CA ASP A 238 6.93 -24.50 5.47
C ASP A 238 5.90 -23.55 4.84
N PHE A 239 5.17 -24.08 3.82
CA PHE A 239 4.15 -23.30 3.12
C PHE A 239 3.01 -22.83 4.05
N THR A 240 2.67 -21.56 3.89
CA THR A 240 1.71 -20.84 4.72
C THR A 240 0.28 -21.30 4.49
N ARG A 241 -0.68 -20.90 5.36
CA ARG A 241 -2.09 -21.26 5.19
C ARG A 241 -2.65 -20.87 3.83
N LEU A 242 -2.39 -19.64 3.35
CA LEU A 242 -2.88 -19.24 2.03
C LEU A 242 -2.22 -20.02 0.90
N MET A 243 -0.93 -20.34 1.04
CA MET A 243 -0.24 -21.16 0.05
C MET A 243 -0.66 -22.64 0.10
N ARG A 244 -1.03 -23.20 1.28
CA ARG A 244 -1.66 -24.52 1.37
C ARG A 244 -2.97 -24.59 0.60
N ARG A 245 -3.81 -23.54 0.71
CA ARG A 245 -5.06 -23.42 -0.07
C ARG A 245 -4.79 -23.27 -1.58
N ALA A 246 -3.77 -22.49 -1.97
CA ALA A 246 -3.32 -22.38 -3.35
C ALA A 246 -2.79 -23.71 -3.91
N TYR A 247 -2.04 -24.48 -3.08
CA TYR A 247 -1.62 -25.84 -3.42
C TYR A 247 -2.82 -26.77 -3.62
N GLY A 248 -3.87 -26.63 -2.78
CA GLY A 248 -5.14 -27.34 -2.98
C GLY A 248 -5.80 -27.03 -4.32
N ALA A 249 -5.82 -25.74 -4.75
CA ALA A 249 -6.33 -25.39 -6.08
C ALA A 249 -5.56 -26.12 -7.20
N SER A 250 -4.24 -26.24 -7.10
CA SER A 250 -3.43 -27.01 -8.07
C SER A 250 -3.77 -28.50 -8.05
N ARG A 251 -4.15 -29.06 -6.90
CA ARG A 251 -4.63 -30.48 -6.84
C ARG A 251 -5.98 -30.64 -7.51
N ALA A 252 -6.87 -29.63 -7.40
CA ALA A 252 -8.10 -29.62 -8.18
C ALA A 252 -7.80 -29.60 -9.70
N VAL A 253 -6.81 -28.82 -10.14
CA VAL A 253 -6.37 -28.81 -11.54
C VAL A 253 -5.81 -30.17 -11.98
N ASP A 254 -5.04 -30.88 -11.12
CA ASP A 254 -4.57 -32.26 -11.42
C ASP A 254 -5.75 -33.17 -11.75
N TYR A 255 -6.83 -33.13 -10.97
CA TYR A 255 -8.03 -33.91 -11.21
C TYR A 255 -8.75 -33.48 -12.49
N LEU A 256 -8.95 -32.18 -12.68
CA LEU A 256 -9.60 -31.63 -13.88
C LEU A 256 -8.91 -32.09 -15.18
N TYR A 257 -7.59 -32.24 -15.16
CA TYR A 257 -6.79 -32.70 -16.30
C TYR A 257 -7.03 -34.17 -16.62
N THR A 258 -7.64 -34.96 -15.76
CA THR A 258 -8.02 -36.36 -16.02
C THR A 258 -9.36 -36.47 -16.76
N LEU A 259 -10.18 -35.41 -16.75
CA LEU A 259 -11.54 -35.41 -17.30
C LEU A 259 -11.55 -35.05 -18.77
N SER A 260 -12.18 -35.89 -19.58
CA SER A 260 -12.33 -35.65 -21.04
C SER A 260 -13.30 -34.52 -21.40
N CYS A 261 -14.21 -34.19 -20.48
CA CYS A 261 -15.15 -33.07 -20.65
C CYS A 261 -14.58 -31.68 -20.31
N VAL A 262 -13.31 -31.61 -19.87
CA VAL A 262 -12.64 -30.36 -19.52
C VAL A 262 -11.78 -29.85 -20.66
N ASP A 263 -11.95 -28.56 -21.00
CA ASP A 263 -11.01 -27.82 -21.85
C ASP A 263 -9.82 -27.37 -21.00
N LYS A 264 -8.71 -28.11 -21.12
CA LYS A 264 -7.53 -27.97 -20.28
C LYS A 264 -6.82 -26.61 -20.43
N ASP A 265 -7.02 -25.95 -21.57
CA ASP A 265 -6.43 -24.63 -21.86
C ASP A 265 -7.30 -23.48 -21.34
N LYS A 266 -8.49 -23.78 -20.83
CA LYS A 266 -9.49 -22.78 -20.40
C LYS A 266 -9.92 -22.97 -18.95
N ILE A 267 -8.96 -22.97 -18.02
CA ILE A 267 -9.22 -23.02 -16.59
C ILE A 267 -9.00 -21.62 -16.01
N GLY A 268 -10.07 -20.98 -15.54
CA GLY A 268 -10.02 -19.70 -14.86
C GLY A 268 -10.22 -19.86 -13.36
N ILE A 269 -9.42 -19.18 -12.55
CA ILE A 269 -9.56 -19.17 -11.08
C ILE A 269 -9.96 -17.78 -10.58
N THR A 270 -10.86 -17.75 -9.60
CA THR A 270 -11.22 -16.52 -8.88
C THR A 270 -11.59 -16.82 -7.42
N GLY A 271 -11.51 -15.81 -6.60
CA GLY A 271 -11.93 -15.81 -5.21
C GLY A 271 -11.95 -14.40 -4.66
N HIS A 272 -12.65 -14.19 -3.55
CA HIS A 272 -12.83 -12.89 -2.95
C HIS A 272 -12.06 -12.77 -1.64
N SER A 273 -11.55 -11.56 -1.34
CA SER A 273 -10.86 -11.26 -0.09
C SER A 273 -9.64 -12.19 0.10
N ARG A 274 -9.53 -12.90 1.22
CA ARG A 274 -8.47 -13.91 1.46
C ARG A 274 -8.45 -15.03 0.40
N ASN A 275 -9.60 -15.36 -0.18
CA ASN A 275 -9.67 -16.31 -1.28
C ASN A 275 -9.15 -15.69 -2.60
N GLY A 276 -9.22 -14.36 -2.75
CA GLY A 276 -8.56 -13.63 -3.84
C GLY A 276 -7.04 -13.71 -3.73
N LYS A 277 -6.48 -13.55 -2.51
CA LYS A 277 -5.05 -13.79 -2.24
C LYS A 277 -4.64 -15.21 -2.65
N THR A 278 -5.44 -16.20 -2.27
CA THR A 278 -5.21 -17.62 -2.60
C THR A 278 -5.25 -17.86 -4.11
N SER A 279 -6.21 -17.26 -4.82
CA SER A 279 -6.33 -17.39 -6.29
C SER A 279 -5.13 -16.80 -7.03
N LEU A 280 -4.64 -15.64 -6.56
CA LEU A 280 -3.43 -15.01 -7.11
C LEU A 280 -2.20 -15.89 -6.93
N MET A 281 -2.01 -16.45 -5.72
CA MET A 281 -0.90 -17.37 -5.42
C MET A 281 -1.00 -18.65 -6.27
N ALA A 282 -2.20 -19.25 -6.38
CA ALA A 282 -2.42 -20.46 -7.17
C ALA A 282 -2.04 -20.25 -8.64
N ALA A 283 -2.53 -19.18 -9.26
CA ALA A 283 -2.24 -18.89 -10.67
C ALA A 283 -0.76 -18.51 -10.90
N ALA A 284 -0.11 -17.84 -9.94
CA ALA A 284 1.32 -17.53 -10.04
C ALA A 284 2.22 -18.78 -9.99
N PHE A 285 1.81 -19.81 -9.24
CA PHE A 285 2.61 -21.02 -9.04
C PHE A 285 2.19 -22.21 -9.92
N ASP A 286 1.00 -22.18 -10.53
CA ASP A 286 0.51 -23.22 -11.44
C ASP A 286 0.18 -22.63 -12.82
N GLU A 287 1.05 -22.90 -13.79
CA GLU A 287 0.94 -22.36 -15.16
C GLU A 287 -0.22 -22.95 -15.96
N ARG A 288 -0.85 -24.04 -15.50
CA ARG A 288 -2.02 -24.65 -16.13
C ARG A 288 -3.31 -23.85 -15.90
N ILE A 289 -3.30 -22.91 -14.93
CA ILE A 289 -4.39 -21.97 -14.70
C ILE A 289 -4.29 -20.86 -15.74
N GLY A 290 -5.18 -20.90 -16.75
CA GLY A 290 -5.15 -20.01 -17.91
C GLY A 290 -5.57 -18.57 -17.65
N ALA A 291 -6.34 -18.31 -16.58
CA ALA A 291 -6.72 -16.96 -16.18
C ALA A 291 -6.97 -16.85 -14.68
N CYS A 292 -6.73 -15.65 -14.11
CA CYS A 292 -6.92 -15.36 -12.70
C CYS A 292 -7.64 -14.02 -12.49
N ILE A 293 -8.57 -14.02 -11.52
CA ILE A 293 -9.21 -12.79 -11.05
C ILE A 293 -9.14 -12.77 -9.53
N PRO A 294 -8.09 -12.18 -8.93
CA PRO A 294 -8.14 -11.85 -7.52
C PRO A 294 -9.17 -10.75 -7.32
N SER A 295 -10.19 -11.02 -6.49
CA SER A 295 -11.26 -10.06 -6.23
C SER A 295 -11.11 -9.49 -4.82
N SER A 296 -10.85 -8.19 -4.71
CA SER A 296 -10.73 -7.49 -3.43
C SER A 296 -9.82 -8.22 -2.45
N GLY A 297 -8.70 -8.72 -2.93
CA GLY A 297 -7.72 -9.42 -2.10
C GLY A 297 -7.00 -8.46 -1.15
N GLY A 298 -6.86 -7.19 -1.53
CA GLY A 298 -6.27 -6.16 -0.68
C GLY A 298 -4.82 -6.42 -0.33
N THR A 299 -4.41 -6.06 0.88
CA THR A 299 -3.06 -6.27 1.40
C THR A 299 -2.64 -7.74 1.33
N GLY A 300 -1.46 -8.00 0.78
CA GLY A 300 -0.94 -9.36 0.58
C GLY A 300 -1.47 -10.07 -0.68
N ALA A 301 -2.20 -9.33 -1.54
CA ALA A 301 -2.60 -9.76 -2.88
C ALA A 301 -2.32 -8.66 -3.91
N GLU A 302 -3.30 -7.81 -4.20
CA GLU A 302 -3.14 -6.75 -5.21
C GLU A 302 -2.41 -5.51 -4.70
N VAL A 303 -2.50 -5.23 -3.39
CA VAL A 303 -1.82 -4.09 -2.76
C VAL A 303 -0.38 -4.45 -2.44
N PRO A 304 0.61 -3.80 -3.06
CA PRO A 304 2.01 -4.00 -2.73
C PRO A 304 2.34 -3.55 -1.30
N TRP A 305 3.29 -4.24 -0.68
CA TRP A 305 3.76 -3.93 0.68
C TRP A 305 4.29 -2.50 0.81
N ARG A 306 4.87 -1.92 -0.25
CA ARG A 306 5.33 -0.53 -0.28
C ARG A 306 4.22 0.49 -0.19
N TYR A 307 2.99 0.11 -0.55
CA TYR A 307 1.80 0.98 -0.57
C TYR A 307 0.75 0.55 0.46
N ASN A 308 1.13 -0.19 1.49
CA ASN A 308 0.24 -0.60 2.58
C ASN A 308 0.73 -0.17 3.98
N ALA A 309 1.58 0.85 4.06
CA ALA A 309 2.02 1.43 5.32
C ALA A 309 0.94 2.35 5.92
N HIS A 310 1.11 2.72 7.18
CA HIS A 310 0.21 3.64 7.90
C HIS A 310 -0.07 4.96 7.15
N LYS A 311 0.91 5.48 6.39
CA LYS A 311 0.71 6.67 5.56
C LYS A 311 -0.34 6.52 4.45
N TYR A 312 -0.82 5.30 4.20
CA TYR A 312 -1.88 4.98 3.23
C TYR A 312 -3.15 4.47 3.92
N ASP A 313 -3.14 4.33 5.24
CA ASP A 313 -4.22 3.82 6.10
C ASP A 313 -4.81 2.48 5.61
N VAL A 314 -3.92 1.53 5.33
CA VAL A 314 -4.27 0.15 5.02
C VAL A 314 -3.52 -0.81 5.95
N GLU A 315 -4.00 -2.06 6.02
CA GLU A 315 -3.35 -3.11 6.79
C GLU A 315 -1.87 -3.24 6.40
N ASP A 316 -0.95 -2.86 7.29
CA ASP A 316 0.48 -3.04 7.08
C ASP A 316 0.96 -4.46 7.44
N ILE A 317 2.26 -4.71 7.29
CA ILE A 317 2.87 -6.00 7.65
C ILE A 317 2.61 -6.32 9.13
N ALA A 318 2.70 -5.34 10.03
CA ALA A 318 2.51 -5.56 11.46
C ALA A 318 1.08 -6.00 11.75
N LEU A 319 0.09 -5.23 11.27
CA LEU A 319 -1.32 -5.51 11.52
C LEU A 319 -1.76 -6.83 10.90
N LEU A 320 -1.49 -7.05 9.61
CA LEU A 320 -1.93 -8.26 8.92
C LEU A 320 -1.27 -9.51 9.49
N SER A 321 0.04 -9.48 9.77
CA SER A 321 0.77 -10.63 10.31
C SER A 321 0.33 -11.00 11.73
N CYS A 322 -0.15 -10.04 12.53
CA CYS A 322 -0.66 -10.31 13.87
C CYS A 322 -2.14 -10.69 13.86
N ALA A 323 -2.95 -10.07 13.01
CA ALA A 323 -4.36 -10.42 12.86
C ALA A 323 -4.54 -11.81 12.22
N GLN A 324 -3.62 -12.22 11.35
CA GLN A 324 -3.67 -13.47 10.60
C GLN A 324 -2.29 -14.13 10.53
N PRO A 325 -1.74 -14.61 11.66
CA PRO A 325 -0.33 -15.01 11.79
C PRO A 325 0.10 -16.15 10.88
N ALA A 326 -0.82 -17.01 10.45
CA ALA A 326 -0.53 -18.16 9.59
C ALA A 326 -0.68 -17.88 8.08
N TRP A 327 -1.20 -16.72 7.69
CA TRP A 327 -1.48 -16.46 6.28
C TRP A 327 -0.22 -16.32 5.43
N LEU A 328 0.82 -15.69 6.00
CA LEU A 328 2.05 -15.36 5.32
C LEU A 328 3.26 -15.86 6.13
N HIS A 329 4.41 -16.02 5.45
CA HIS A 329 5.60 -16.53 6.10
C HIS A 329 6.09 -15.58 7.22
N PRO A 330 6.49 -16.11 8.37
CA PRO A 330 6.95 -15.31 9.52
C PRO A 330 8.09 -14.34 9.21
N ARG A 331 8.96 -14.63 8.24
CA ARG A 331 10.06 -13.74 7.80
C ARG A 331 9.59 -12.37 7.33
N LEU A 332 8.38 -12.27 6.79
CA LEU A 332 7.83 -11.00 6.35
C LEU A 332 7.79 -9.97 7.49
N ARG A 333 7.55 -10.43 8.73
CA ARG A 333 7.51 -9.55 9.92
C ARG A 333 8.81 -8.81 10.17
N PHE A 334 9.95 -9.34 9.72
CA PHE A 334 11.21 -8.62 9.84
C PHE A 334 11.24 -7.31 9.06
N PHE A 335 10.38 -7.16 8.05
CA PHE A 335 10.34 -5.99 7.17
C PHE A 335 9.33 -4.91 7.60
N VAL A 336 8.78 -4.98 8.81
CA VAL A 336 7.92 -3.92 9.36
C VAL A 336 8.65 -2.58 9.33
N GLY A 337 8.05 -1.57 8.65
CA GLY A 337 8.65 -0.25 8.45
C GLY A 337 9.89 -0.25 7.53
N ARG A 338 10.18 -1.38 6.87
CA ARG A 338 11.33 -1.57 5.98
C ARG A 338 10.97 -2.27 4.67
N GLU A 339 9.76 -2.04 4.19
CA GLU A 339 9.21 -2.67 2.98
C GLU A 339 10.09 -2.38 1.76
N ASN A 340 10.79 -1.22 1.75
CA ASN A 340 11.77 -0.85 0.74
C ASN A 340 13.00 -1.78 0.67
N LYS A 341 13.21 -2.64 1.67
CA LYS A 341 14.29 -3.65 1.68
C LYS A 341 13.87 -5.01 1.12
N LEU A 342 12.57 -5.24 0.90
CA LEU A 342 12.12 -6.45 0.21
C LEU A 342 12.60 -6.44 -1.25
N PRO A 343 13.22 -7.52 -1.75
CA PRO A 343 13.67 -7.58 -3.13
C PRO A 343 12.53 -7.79 -4.14
N ILE A 344 11.35 -8.15 -3.67
CA ILE A 344 10.11 -8.39 -4.45
C ILE A 344 8.95 -7.66 -3.81
N ASP A 345 7.83 -7.59 -4.52
CA ASP A 345 6.56 -7.13 -3.98
C ASP A 345 5.40 -7.88 -4.68
N GLN A 346 4.16 -7.52 -4.40
CA GLN A 346 2.97 -8.23 -4.90
C GLN A 346 2.84 -8.21 -6.43
N ASN A 347 3.38 -7.19 -7.11
CA ASN A 347 3.51 -7.15 -8.56
C ASN A 347 4.31 -8.33 -9.12
N SER A 348 5.16 -8.99 -8.33
CA SER A 348 5.86 -10.21 -8.75
C SER A 348 4.92 -11.39 -8.94
N PHE A 349 3.90 -11.59 -8.08
CA PHE A 349 2.87 -12.61 -8.31
C PHE A 349 2.11 -12.36 -9.62
N MET A 350 1.74 -11.09 -9.88
CA MET A 350 1.03 -10.71 -11.09
C MET A 350 1.89 -10.93 -12.34
N ALA A 351 3.17 -10.61 -12.27
CA ALA A 351 4.13 -10.83 -13.34
C ALA A 351 4.33 -12.31 -13.66
N LEU A 352 4.30 -13.20 -12.65
CA LEU A 352 4.40 -14.65 -12.84
C LEU A 352 3.21 -15.24 -13.62
N ILE A 353 2.05 -14.57 -13.62
CA ILE A 353 0.88 -15.02 -14.37
C ILE A 353 1.04 -14.73 -15.88
N ALA A 354 1.76 -13.68 -16.27
CA ALA A 354 1.96 -13.33 -17.67
C ALA A 354 2.59 -14.49 -18.47
N PRO A 355 2.13 -14.74 -19.72
CA PRO A 355 1.21 -13.97 -20.54
C PRO A 355 -0.29 -14.37 -20.40
N ARG A 356 -0.64 -15.23 -19.43
CA ARG A 356 -2.00 -15.74 -19.18
C ARG A 356 -2.94 -14.61 -18.71
N GLY A 357 -4.25 -14.84 -18.67
CA GLY A 357 -5.22 -13.82 -18.29
C GLY A 357 -5.08 -13.38 -16.83
N LEU A 358 -5.07 -12.05 -16.57
CA LEU A 358 -5.15 -11.47 -15.23
C LEU A 358 -6.10 -10.26 -15.23
N MET A 359 -7.17 -10.33 -14.46
CA MET A 359 -7.98 -9.14 -14.19
C MET A 359 -7.96 -8.82 -12.70
N ILE A 360 -7.44 -7.65 -12.35
CA ILE A 360 -7.46 -7.13 -10.99
C ILE A 360 -8.84 -6.52 -10.73
N SER A 361 -9.55 -6.99 -9.70
CA SER A 361 -10.87 -6.46 -9.33
C SER A 361 -10.87 -5.98 -7.90
N THR A 362 -11.16 -4.68 -7.70
CA THR A 362 -11.20 -4.04 -6.39
C THR A 362 -12.39 -3.09 -6.26
N ALA A 363 -12.55 -2.43 -5.14
CA ALA A 363 -13.52 -1.34 -4.96
C ALA A 363 -12.84 -0.05 -4.51
N THR A 364 -13.48 1.08 -4.80
CA THR A 364 -12.89 2.42 -4.59
C THR A 364 -12.76 2.80 -3.12
N THR A 365 -13.57 2.21 -2.23
CA THR A 365 -13.64 2.59 -0.81
C THR A 365 -13.46 1.40 0.14
N GLU A 366 -12.63 0.43 -0.24
CA GLU A 366 -12.29 -0.70 0.63
C GLU A 366 -11.29 -0.30 1.73
N SER A 367 -11.56 -0.69 2.97
CA SER A 367 -10.70 -0.37 4.12
C SER A 367 -9.36 -1.11 4.11
N ALA A 368 -9.31 -2.31 3.54
CA ALA A 368 -8.09 -3.13 3.46
C ALA A 368 -7.38 -3.00 2.09
N SER A 369 -7.67 -1.94 1.34
CA SER A 369 -7.22 -1.78 -0.03
C SER A 369 -6.78 -0.35 -0.33
N ASN A 370 -5.68 -0.22 -1.03
CA ASN A 370 -5.18 1.05 -1.55
C ASN A 370 -5.26 1.04 -3.07
N ILE A 371 -6.27 1.70 -3.62
CA ILE A 371 -6.51 1.73 -5.08
C ILE A 371 -5.29 2.29 -5.84
N PHE A 372 -4.61 3.30 -5.30
CA PHE A 372 -3.38 3.83 -5.89
C PHE A 372 -2.29 2.76 -5.99
N GLY A 373 -2.01 2.04 -4.89
CA GLY A 373 -1.01 0.97 -4.87
C GLY A 373 -1.36 -0.18 -5.83
N ILE A 374 -2.63 -0.53 -5.93
CA ILE A 374 -3.12 -1.55 -6.88
C ILE A 374 -2.85 -1.11 -8.32
N GLU A 375 -3.12 0.14 -8.65
CA GLU A 375 -2.86 0.66 -10.01
C GLU A 375 -1.36 0.72 -10.31
N GLN A 376 -0.51 1.02 -9.33
CA GLN A 376 0.95 0.92 -9.50
C GLN A 376 1.38 -0.53 -9.81
N ALA A 377 0.82 -1.52 -9.11
CA ALA A 377 1.09 -2.93 -9.39
C ALA A 377 0.58 -3.35 -10.79
N TYR A 378 -0.60 -2.87 -11.19
CA TYR A 378 -1.13 -3.06 -12.55
C TYR A 378 -0.17 -2.49 -13.60
N HIS A 379 0.25 -1.23 -13.47
CA HIS A 379 1.18 -0.61 -14.42
C HIS A 379 2.52 -1.33 -14.49
N SER A 380 3.05 -1.76 -13.35
CA SER A 380 4.27 -2.56 -13.29
C SER A 380 4.12 -3.88 -14.05
N SER A 381 3.03 -4.60 -13.79
CA SER A 381 2.76 -5.89 -14.43
C SER A 381 2.42 -5.75 -15.92
N LYS A 382 1.68 -4.70 -16.30
CA LYS A 382 1.34 -4.41 -17.71
C LYS A 382 2.57 -4.33 -18.61
N ARG A 383 3.70 -3.82 -18.11
CA ARG A 383 4.97 -3.79 -18.85
C ARG A 383 5.47 -5.20 -19.21
N VAL A 384 5.30 -6.16 -18.28
CA VAL A 384 5.65 -7.56 -18.53
C VAL A 384 4.74 -8.17 -19.60
N TYR A 385 3.44 -7.93 -19.51
CA TYR A 385 2.49 -8.39 -20.53
C TYR A 385 2.79 -7.79 -21.92
N GLN A 386 3.18 -6.53 -21.97
CA GLN A 386 3.62 -5.87 -23.22
C GLN A 386 4.91 -6.49 -23.76
N PHE A 387 5.91 -6.74 -22.90
CA PHE A 387 7.14 -7.43 -23.26
C PHE A 387 6.89 -8.82 -23.87
N LEU A 388 5.87 -9.54 -23.37
CA LEU A 388 5.48 -10.87 -23.85
C LEU A 388 4.43 -10.83 -24.98
N ASN A 389 4.14 -9.66 -25.58
CA ASN A 389 3.13 -9.45 -26.61
C ASN A 389 1.71 -9.90 -26.21
N ALA A 390 1.38 -9.84 -24.94
CA ALA A 390 0.08 -10.23 -24.38
C ALA A 390 -0.61 -9.06 -23.63
N GLY A 391 -0.36 -7.84 -24.07
CA GLY A 391 -0.85 -6.64 -23.37
C GLY A 391 -2.35 -6.61 -23.15
N ASP A 392 -3.16 -7.30 -23.94
CA ASP A 392 -4.61 -7.36 -23.79
C ASP A 392 -5.10 -8.37 -22.75
N ASN A 393 -4.23 -9.28 -22.31
CA ASN A 393 -4.57 -10.30 -21.33
C ASN A 393 -4.54 -9.80 -19.88
N ILE A 394 -4.17 -8.54 -19.64
CA ILE A 394 -4.25 -7.93 -18.31
C ILE A 394 -5.26 -6.78 -18.29
N ALA A 395 -6.17 -6.81 -17.31
CA ALA A 395 -7.20 -5.80 -17.11
C ALA A 395 -7.27 -5.37 -15.64
N ILE A 396 -7.89 -4.21 -15.38
CA ILE A 396 -8.20 -3.73 -14.04
C ILE A 396 -9.61 -3.13 -14.02
N THR A 397 -10.36 -3.44 -12.98
CA THR A 397 -11.68 -2.87 -12.74
C THR A 397 -11.83 -2.44 -11.28
N SER A 398 -12.32 -1.22 -11.09
CA SER A 398 -12.66 -0.68 -9.77
C SER A 398 -14.14 -0.41 -9.72
N ARG A 399 -14.88 -1.20 -8.93
CA ARG A 399 -16.31 -0.93 -8.70
C ARG A 399 -16.46 0.18 -7.66
N TYR A 400 -17.53 0.91 -7.73
CA TYR A 400 -17.94 1.79 -6.64
C TYR A 400 -18.42 0.96 -5.46
N GLY A 401 -18.01 1.35 -4.27
CA GLY A 401 -18.49 0.76 -3.03
C GLY A 401 -17.43 0.11 -2.17
N LEU A 402 -17.92 -0.66 -1.21
CA LEU A 402 -17.14 -1.34 -0.18
C LEU A 402 -16.67 -2.72 -0.65
N HIS A 403 -16.21 -3.52 0.30
CA HIS A 403 -15.63 -4.84 0.11
C HIS A 403 -16.51 -5.85 -0.63
N GLY A 404 -17.84 -5.80 -0.50
CA GLY A 404 -18.75 -6.79 -1.09
C GLY A 404 -18.77 -6.82 -2.62
N VAL A 405 -19.01 -8.00 -3.20
CA VAL A 405 -19.24 -8.21 -4.63
C VAL A 405 -20.66 -8.70 -4.89
N ASN A 406 -21.17 -8.41 -6.05
CA ASN A 406 -22.54 -8.81 -6.46
C ASN A 406 -22.53 -9.64 -7.75
N ALA A 407 -23.70 -10.11 -8.19
CA ALA A 407 -23.82 -10.96 -9.38
C ALA A 407 -23.30 -10.29 -10.67
N ASN A 408 -23.44 -8.95 -10.81
CA ASN A 408 -22.93 -8.24 -11.99
C ASN A 408 -21.41 -8.25 -12.04
N ASP A 409 -20.75 -8.18 -10.88
CA ASP A 409 -19.29 -8.29 -10.80
C ASP A 409 -18.86 -9.68 -11.32
N ILE A 410 -19.57 -10.74 -10.90
CA ILE A 410 -19.25 -12.12 -11.31
C ILE A 410 -19.54 -12.35 -12.80
N GLU A 411 -20.59 -11.79 -13.35
CA GLU A 411 -20.83 -11.80 -14.81
C GLU A 411 -19.69 -11.10 -15.55
N GLY A 412 -19.18 -9.98 -15.03
CA GLY A 412 -18.02 -9.29 -15.57
C GLY A 412 -16.72 -10.14 -15.50
N TYR A 413 -16.57 -10.97 -14.46
CA TYR A 413 -15.44 -11.92 -14.35
C TYR A 413 -15.52 -12.99 -15.43
N ILE A 414 -16.71 -13.50 -15.71
CA ILE A 414 -16.93 -14.49 -16.76
C ILE A 414 -16.72 -13.85 -18.14
N ASP A 415 -17.15 -12.61 -18.36
CA ASP A 415 -16.87 -11.87 -19.60
C ASP A 415 -15.37 -11.74 -19.86
N PHE A 416 -14.56 -11.50 -18.81
CA PHE A 416 -13.11 -11.49 -18.92
C PHE A 416 -12.55 -12.89 -19.27
N PHE A 417 -13.02 -13.94 -18.62
CA PHE A 417 -12.62 -15.32 -18.96
C PHE A 417 -13.01 -15.66 -20.39
N ASP A 418 -14.23 -15.30 -20.82
CA ASP A 418 -14.68 -15.51 -22.20
C ASP A 418 -13.76 -14.82 -23.21
N PHE A 419 -13.30 -13.59 -22.89
CA PHE A 419 -12.36 -12.85 -23.74
C PHE A 419 -10.99 -13.55 -23.83
N VAL A 420 -10.34 -13.82 -22.71
CA VAL A 420 -8.99 -14.41 -22.73
C VAL A 420 -8.98 -15.86 -23.21
N PHE A 421 -10.10 -16.56 -23.13
CA PHE A 421 -10.29 -17.91 -23.66
C PHE A 421 -10.77 -17.94 -25.13
N ASN A 422 -10.80 -16.78 -25.79
CA ASN A 422 -11.24 -16.63 -27.17
C ASN A 422 -12.67 -17.18 -27.44
N ARG A 423 -13.58 -16.97 -26.48
CA ARG A 423 -15.02 -17.28 -26.62
C ARG A 423 -15.82 -16.05 -27.04
N THR A 424 -15.24 -14.87 -26.96
CA THR A 424 -15.76 -13.58 -27.41
C THR A 424 -14.63 -12.65 -27.80
N ASP A 425 -14.91 -11.74 -28.76
CA ASP A 425 -14.01 -10.66 -29.15
C ASP A 425 -14.20 -9.39 -28.28
N ARG A 426 -15.18 -9.40 -27.39
CA ARG A 426 -15.50 -8.24 -26.54
C ARG A 426 -14.44 -8.07 -25.46
N LYS A 427 -13.55 -7.10 -25.69
CA LYS A 427 -12.50 -6.74 -24.74
C LYS A 427 -13.09 -6.03 -23.52
N PRO A 428 -12.73 -6.44 -22.29
CA PRO A 428 -13.13 -5.73 -21.08
C PRO A 428 -12.50 -4.33 -21.03
N GLY A 429 -13.25 -3.36 -20.52
CA GLY A 429 -12.75 -2.02 -20.27
C GLY A 429 -11.83 -1.97 -19.03
N ASN A 430 -10.83 -1.09 -19.06
CA ASN A 430 -10.04 -0.74 -17.90
C ASN A 430 -10.60 0.54 -17.25
N ARG A 431 -10.67 0.56 -15.93
CA ARG A 431 -10.97 1.78 -15.17
C ARG A 431 -9.82 2.09 -14.22
N LEU A 432 -9.15 3.19 -14.50
CA LEU A 432 -8.03 3.72 -13.73
C LEU A 432 -8.41 5.09 -13.15
N LEU A 433 -8.01 5.33 -11.91
CA LEU A 433 -8.21 6.59 -11.19
C LEU A 433 -6.91 7.42 -11.08
N HIS A 434 -5.75 6.79 -11.31
CA HIS A 434 -4.44 7.41 -11.20
C HIS A 434 -3.67 7.33 -12.52
N ASN A 435 -4.14 8.10 -13.53
CA ASN A 435 -3.58 8.12 -14.88
C ASN A 435 -2.43 9.11 -15.05
N TYR A 436 -2.00 9.77 -13.98
CA TYR A 436 -0.93 10.75 -14.04
C TYR A 436 0.40 10.12 -14.46
N SER A 437 1.11 10.77 -15.39
CA SER A 437 2.54 10.62 -15.60
C SER A 437 3.19 11.99 -15.78
N PHE A 438 4.45 12.10 -15.40
CA PHE A 438 5.21 13.35 -15.55
C PHE A 438 5.31 13.76 -17.01
N GLU A 439 5.54 12.83 -17.92
CA GLU A 439 5.65 13.05 -19.35
C GLU A 439 4.34 13.59 -19.95
N THR A 440 3.21 12.99 -19.56
CA THR A 440 1.88 13.46 -19.97
C THR A 440 1.62 14.88 -19.47
N TRP A 441 1.97 15.16 -18.22
CA TRP A 441 1.83 16.50 -17.66
C TRP A 441 2.72 17.51 -18.38
N CYS A 442 3.97 17.19 -18.71
CA CYS A 442 4.83 18.07 -19.50
C CYS A 442 4.20 18.43 -20.85
N ALA A 443 3.61 17.46 -21.53
CA ALA A 443 2.91 17.67 -22.80
C ALA A 443 1.66 18.56 -22.65
N LEU A 444 0.85 18.35 -21.60
CA LEU A 444 -0.34 19.14 -21.32
C LEU A 444 -0.04 20.58 -20.92
N SER A 445 0.95 20.77 -20.05
CA SER A 445 1.30 22.07 -19.49
C SER A 445 2.16 22.91 -20.42
N ASN A 446 2.83 22.28 -21.39
CA ASN A 446 3.84 22.88 -22.24
C ASN A 446 4.94 23.59 -21.42
N GLN A 447 5.24 23.09 -20.21
CA GLN A 447 6.26 23.65 -19.33
C GLN A 447 7.60 22.93 -19.51
N SER A 448 8.66 23.72 -19.43
CA SER A 448 10.03 23.27 -19.38
C SER A 448 10.81 24.15 -18.40
N VAL A 449 11.60 23.53 -17.53
CA VAL A 449 12.43 24.23 -16.55
C VAL A 449 13.86 23.69 -16.69
N THR A 450 14.81 24.62 -16.84
CA THR A 450 16.23 24.30 -16.79
C THR A 450 16.71 24.44 -15.33
N PRO A 451 17.15 23.38 -14.65
CA PRO A 451 17.49 23.44 -13.22
C PRO A 451 18.51 24.54 -12.87
N HIS A 452 19.56 24.71 -13.68
CA HIS A 452 20.59 25.73 -13.45
C HIS A 452 20.22 27.15 -13.88
N ASP A 453 19.11 27.33 -14.62
CA ASP A 453 18.67 28.63 -15.15
C ASP A 453 17.13 28.73 -15.08
N HIS A 454 16.58 28.61 -13.89
CA HIS A 454 15.15 28.75 -13.67
C HIS A 454 14.68 30.19 -13.44
N GLY A 455 15.59 31.16 -13.45
CA GLY A 455 15.28 32.57 -13.34
C GLY A 455 14.83 33.09 -11.97
N LEU A 456 14.92 32.23 -10.92
CA LEU A 456 14.49 32.57 -9.57
C LEU A 456 15.71 32.86 -8.67
N ALA A 457 15.57 33.87 -7.80
CA ALA A 457 16.59 34.12 -6.79
C ALA A 457 16.58 33.00 -5.72
N THR A 458 17.73 32.39 -5.47
CA THR A 458 17.91 31.43 -4.37
C THR A 458 18.33 32.15 -3.09
N ILE A 459 17.85 31.66 -1.96
CA ILE A 459 18.15 32.20 -0.63
C ILE A 459 18.97 31.19 0.15
N ASP A 460 20.13 31.60 0.62
CA ASP A 460 20.94 30.84 1.57
C ASP A 460 20.65 31.29 2.99
N LEU A 461 20.05 30.41 3.81
CA LEU A 461 19.65 30.74 5.18
C LEU A 461 20.84 31.13 6.05
N ASP A 462 22.00 30.54 5.89
CA ASP A 462 23.18 30.84 6.70
C ASP A 462 23.66 32.29 6.48
N VAL A 463 23.44 32.85 5.30
CA VAL A 463 23.75 34.25 4.96
C VAL A 463 22.70 35.23 5.51
N TYR A 464 21.41 34.85 5.47
CA TYR A 464 20.30 35.73 5.77
C TYR A 464 19.83 35.66 7.22
N ALA A 465 20.16 34.57 7.94
CA ALA A 465 19.84 34.39 9.36
C ALA A 465 20.57 35.37 10.31
N SER A 466 21.49 36.17 9.81
CA SER A 466 22.29 37.11 10.61
C SER A 466 21.59 38.47 10.89
N ASN A 467 20.53 38.79 10.13
CA ASN A 467 19.88 40.10 10.22
C ASN A 467 18.36 40.03 9.92
N ARG A 468 17.56 40.51 10.86
CA ARG A 468 16.09 40.49 10.79
C ARG A 468 15.52 41.24 9.57
N ASN A 469 16.14 42.35 9.16
CA ASN A 469 15.66 43.11 8.00
C ASN A 469 15.95 42.34 6.69
N LYS A 470 17.16 41.81 6.53
CA LYS A 470 17.48 40.92 5.40
C LYS A 470 16.56 39.71 5.35
N TRP A 471 16.27 39.11 6.50
CA TRP A 471 15.34 37.99 6.57
C TRP A 471 13.94 38.37 6.08
N LYS A 472 13.42 39.56 6.46
CA LYS A 472 12.10 40.02 6.00
C LYS A 472 12.00 40.12 4.49
N ASP A 473 13.04 40.63 3.81
CA ASP A 473 13.06 40.72 2.33
C ASP A 473 13.17 39.31 1.72
N SER A 474 14.01 38.44 2.29
CA SER A 474 14.18 37.03 1.86
C SER A 474 12.89 36.24 2.00
N LYS A 475 12.12 36.46 3.06
CA LYS A 475 10.82 35.78 3.29
C LYS A 475 9.86 35.98 2.10
N GLN A 476 9.84 37.17 1.48
CA GLN A 476 8.98 37.42 0.32
C GLN A 476 9.47 36.67 -0.92
N ILE A 477 10.80 36.58 -1.14
CA ILE A 477 11.38 35.80 -2.25
C ILE A 477 11.05 34.31 -2.06
N ILE A 478 11.23 33.77 -0.86
CA ILE A 478 10.91 32.39 -0.54
C ILE A 478 9.43 32.08 -0.81
N LYS A 479 8.52 32.94 -0.35
CA LYS A 479 7.09 32.80 -0.61
C LYS A 479 6.76 32.83 -2.11
N ASN A 480 7.47 33.63 -2.88
CA ASN A 480 7.28 33.70 -4.35
C ASN A 480 7.81 32.40 -5.03
N ASN A 481 8.98 31.91 -4.61
CA ASN A 481 9.52 30.64 -5.10
C ASN A 481 8.60 29.47 -4.76
N LEU A 482 8.02 29.48 -3.55
CA LEU A 482 7.05 28.46 -3.14
C LEU A 482 5.78 28.52 -4.01
N ARG A 483 5.23 29.71 -4.27
CA ARG A 483 4.09 29.85 -5.19
C ARG A 483 4.42 29.39 -6.60
N TRP A 484 5.60 29.75 -7.11
CA TRP A 484 6.07 29.25 -8.40
C TRP A 484 6.13 27.72 -8.45
N MET A 485 6.63 27.08 -7.40
CA MET A 485 6.71 25.61 -7.31
C MET A 485 5.31 25.00 -7.28
N LEU A 486 4.36 25.59 -6.55
CA LEU A 486 2.99 25.11 -6.42
C LEU A 486 2.15 25.38 -7.70
N GLY A 487 2.59 26.27 -8.58
CA GLY A 487 1.91 26.62 -9.83
C GLY A 487 0.85 27.69 -9.66
N ASP A 488 0.27 28.09 -10.80
CA ASP A 488 -0.62 29.23 -10.89
C ASP A 488 -2.07 28.84 -10.57
N GLU A 489 -2.61 29.41 -9.50
CA GLU A 489 -4.02 29.23 -9.14
C GLU A 489 -4.90 29.89 -10.21
N PRO A 490 -5.83 29.16 -10.85
CA PRO A 490 -6.73 29.72 -11.85
C PRO A 490 -7.68 30.77 -11.24
N ALA A 491 -7.91 31.86 -11.94
CA ALA A 491 -8.83 32.90 -11.49
C ALA A 491 -10.26 32.36 -11.34
N GLY A 492 -10.87 32.61 -10.19
CA GLY A 492 -12.28 32.29 -9.93
C GLY A 492 -12.56 30.85 -9.50
N VAL A 493 -11.53 30.00 -9.28
CA VAL A 493 -11.71 28.61 -8.79
C VAL A 493 -12.00 28.59 -7.30
N THR A 494 -11.41 29.49 -6.53
CA THR A 494 -11.66 29.62 -5.09
C THR A 494 -12.63 30.77 -4.84
N ASN A 495 -13.92 30.50 -4.81
CA ASN A 495 -14.92 31.44 -4.37
C ASN A 495 -16.34 30.84 -4.28
N PRO A 496 -17.25 31.37 -3.55
CA PRO A 496 -17.31 32.48 -2.63
C PRO A 496 -17.50 31.97 -1.21
N GLY A 497 -17.25 32.82 -0.26
CA GLY A 497 -17.40 32.73 1.19
C GLY A 497 -18.07 31.51 1.82
N PRO A 498 -17.56 31.09 2.94
CA PRO A 498 -17.97 29.87 3.61
C PRO A 498 -19.42 29.91 4.04
N ARG A 499 -20.13 28.81 3.91
CA ARG A 499 -21.47 28.65 4.48
C ARG A 499 -21.52 27.46 5.41
N SER A 500 -22.17 27.61 6.55
CA SER A 500 -22.60 26.50 7.36
C SER A 500 -23.79 25.82 6.67
N LEU A 501 -23.73 24.49 6.56
CA LEU A 501 -24.82 23.71 6.02
C LEU A 501 -25.74 23.23 7.16
N ALA A 502 -27.04 23.45 7.00
CA ALA A 502 -28.00 22.83 7.91
C ALA A 502 -27.96 21.29 7.75
N LYS A 503 -28.29 20.57 8.81
CA LYS A 503 -28.23 19.10 8.87
C LYS A 503 -29.02 18.40 7.75
N GLY A 504 -29.98 19.07 7.12
CA GLY A 504 -30.77 18.59 5.99
C GLY A 504 -30.23 18.98 4.61
N ASP A 505 -29.26 19.91 4.52
CA ASP A 505 -28.73 20.39 3.25
C ASP A 505 -27.63 19.46 2.70
N ILE A 506 -27.13 18.55 3.53
CA ILE A 506 -26.24 17.49 3.13
C ILE A 506 -27.13 16.32 2.76
N GLY A 507 -27.51 16.21 1.50
CA GLY A 507 -28.20 15.05 1.00
C GLY A 507 -27.36 13.79 1.34
N GLU A 508 -28.01 12.77 1.86
CA GLU A 508 -27.38 11.46 2.12
C GLU A 508 -26.68 10.93 0.85
N GLU A 509 -27.07 11.42 -0.29
CA GLU A 509 -26.57 11.13 -1.62
C GLU A 509 -25.16 11.68 -1.88
N ARG A 510 -24.72 12.82 -1.28
CA ARG A 510 -23.39 13.41 -1.48
C ARG A 510 -22.29 12.62 -0.80
N PHE A 511 -22.58 11.98 0.32
CA PHE A 511 -21.62 11.17 1.05
C PHE A 511 -21.78 9.68 0.78
N GLY A 512 -22.73 9.29 -0.05
CA GLY A 512 -23.04 7.91 -0.33
C GLY A 512 -23.09 7.05 0.94
N SER A 513 -23.71 5.93 0.88
CA SER A 513 -23.69 4.91 1.94
C SER A 513 -22.28 4.30 2.19
N PHE A 514 -21.27 4.78 1.47
CA PHE A 514 -19.94 4.21 1.41
C PHE A 514 -18.99 4.77 2.45
N LEU A 515 -19.20 6.01 2.88
CA LEU A 515 -18.35 6.61 3.90
C LEU A 515 -19.04 6.52 5.23
N SER A 516 -18.28 6.13 6.24
CA SER A 516 -18.76 6.11 7.60
C SER A 516 -19.18 7.50 8.01
N ARG A 517 -20.42 7.60 8.51
CA ARG A 517 -20.89 8.86 9.09
C ARG A 517 -20.07 9.17 10.33
N PRO A 518 -19.56 10.40 10.46
CA PRO A 518 -18.91 10.81 11.70
C PRO A 518 -19.84 10.57 12.88
N ARG A 519 -19.28 10.04 13.97
CA ARG A 519 -20.07 9.72 15.16
C ARG A 519 -20.00 10.85 16.18
N GLU A 520 -21.16 11.41 16.53
CA GLU A 520 -21.28 12.26 17.70
C GLU A 520 -21.16 11.41 18.97
N THR A 521 -20.58 11.98 20.01
CA THR A 521 -20.56 11.42 21.36
C THR A 521 -21.34 12.30 22.32
N LYS A 522 -21.43 11.91 23.58
CA LYS A 522 -22.07 12.76 24.61
C LYS A 522 -21.33 14.07 24.83
N SER A 523 -20.00 14.09 24.61
CA SER A 523 -19.13 15.22 24.83
C SER A 523 -18.65 15.92 23.54
N MET A 524 -19.06 15.43 22.37
CA MET A 524 -18.62 15.96 21.07
C MET A 524 -19.77 15.96 20.07
N LYS A 525 -19.98 17.11 19.44
CA LYS A 525 -20.92 17.31 18.35
C LYS A 525 -20.20 17.60 17.06
N ILE A 526 -20.93 17.51 15.94
CA ILE A 526 -20.40 17.63 14.59
C ILE A 526 -21.23 18.64 13.79
N MET A 527 -20.53 19.57 13.15
CA MET A 527 -21.10 20.54 12.23
C MET A 527 -20.49 20.34 10.85
N ALA A 528 -21.30 20.23 9.84
CA ALA A 528 -20.85 20.22 8.45
C ALA A 528 -20.59 21.63 7.96
N ILE A 529 -19.46 21.84 7.29
CA ILE A 529 -19.05 23.14 6.76
C ILE A 529 -18.56 22.96 5.32
N THR A 530 -19.08 23.80 4.42
CA THR A 530 -18.57 23.94 3.07
C THR A 530 -17.74 25.21 2.99
N PRO A 531 -16.40 25.14 3.00
CA PRO A 531 -15.55 26.32 2.85
C PRO A 531 -15.78 27.09 1.56
N TYR A 532 -16.00 26.41 0.46
CA TYR A 532 -16.45 26.99 -0.79
C TYR A 532 -17.15 25.94 -1.67
N ASP A 533 -17.97 26.43 -2.60
CA ASP A 533 -18.74 25.65 -3.55
C ASP A 533 -18.54 26.32 -4.93
N GLY A 534 -17.79 25.68 -5.80
CA GLY A 534 -17.44 26.21 -7.12
C GLY A 534 -17.82 25.24 -8.25
N PHE A 535 -17.71 25.68 -9.51
CA PHE A 535 -17.99 24.84 -10.67
C PHE A 535 -17.04 23.63 -10.73
N GLY A 536 -17.59 22.41 -10.42
CA GLY A 536 -16.86 21.16 -10.45
C GLY A 536 -15.86 20.97 -9.31
N ASP A 537 -15.90 21.83 -8.30
CA ASP A 537 -15.03 21.76 -7.13
C ASP A 537 -15.82 22.19 -5.87
N ASN A 538 -15.97 21.26 -4.95
CA ASN A 538 -16.81 21.44 -3.78
C ASN A 538 -16.06 20.93 -2.55
N LEU A 539 -15.43 21.88 -1.84
CA LEU A 539 -14.76 21.56 -0.59
C LEU A 539 -15.79 21.40 0.53
N PHE A 540 -15.72 20.29 1.19
CA PHE A 540 -16.62 19.94 2.28
C PHE A 540 -15.84 19.27 3.42
N GLY A 541 -16.23 19.61 4.67
CA GLY A 541 -15.61 19.03 5.87
C GLY A 541 -16.55 19.06 7.06
N TYR A 542 -16.06 18.48 8.16
CA TYR A 542 -16.74 18.46 9.45
C TYR A 542 -15.93 19.18 10.52
N LEU A 543 -16.62 20.04 11.28
CA LEU A 543 -16.12 20.58 12.53
C LEU A 543 -16.64 19.74 13.70
N TYR A 544 -15.74 19.05 14.37
CA TYR A 544 -15.99 18.36 15.63
C TYR A 544 -15.73 19.35 16.75
N TYR A 545 -16.66 19.49 17.69
CA TYR A 545 -16.54 20.49 18.76
C TYR A 545 -17.04 19.96 20.11
N PRO A 546 -16.41 20.40 21.22
CA PRO A 546 -16.76 19.92 22.55
C PRO A 546 -18.11 20.51 23.02
N VAL A 547 -18.89 19.71 23.72
CA VAL A 547 -20.17 20.10 24.31
C VAL A 547 -20.27 19.63 25.75
N ASP A 548 -21.09 20.34 26.54
CA ASP A 548 -21.47 19.94 27.88
C ASP A 548 -22.55 18.82 27.87
N GLU A 549 -22.97 18.37 29.03
CA GLU A 549 -24.02 17.32 29.19
C GLU A 549 -25.36 17.72 28.57
N THR A 550 -25.61 19.01 28.36
CA THR A 550 -26.83 19.52 27.73
C THR A 550 -26.70 19.60 26.20
N GLY A 551 -25.54 19.34 25.67
CA GLY A 551 -25.23 19.46 24.24
C GLY A 551 -24.87 20.87 23.77
N LYS A 552 -24.63 21.80 24.70
CA LYS A 552 -24.20 23.16 24.41
C LYS A 552 -22.69 23.22 24.27
N LEU A 553 -22.19 24.07 23.36
CA LEU A 553 -20.77 24.29 23.15
C LEU A 553 -20.05 24.66 24.46
N LEU A 554 -18.92 23.99 24.72
CA LEU A 554 -18.06 24.30 25.86
C LEU A 554 -17.17 25.49 25.51
N GLY A 555 -17.38 26.62 26.22
CA GLY A 555 -16.61 27.86 26.06
C GLY A 555 -17.19 28.81 24.99
N GLU A 556 -16.73 30.08 25.03
CA GLU A 556 -17.22 31.16 24.15
C GLU A 556 -16.25 31.45 22.98
N ASN A 557 -14.97 31.05 23.09
CA ASN A 557 -13.90 31.30 22.13
C ASN A 557 -13.14 30.01 21.86
N LEU A 558 -13.67 29.18 20.96
CA LEU A 558 -13.14 27.85 20.68
C LEU A 558 -11.83 27.93 19.90
N PRO A 559 -10.69 27.43 20.42
CA PRO A 559 -9.52 27.19 19.59
C PRO A 559 -9.79 26.02 18.63
N VAL A 560 -9.29 26.10 17.39
CA VAL A 560 -9.56 25.09 16.39
C VAL A 560 -8.26 24.53 15.81
N VAL A 561 -8.18 23.22 15.71
CA VAL A 561 -7.18 22.48 14.95
C VAL A 561 -7.78 22.12 13.59
N ILE A 562 -7.21 22.60 12.50
CA ILE A 562 -7.52 22.07 11.16
C ILE A 562 -6.62 20.87 10.96
N TYR A 563 -7.23 19.67 10.87
CA TYR A 563 -6.50 18.42 10.76
C TYR A 563 -6.49 17.93 9.31
N LEU A 564 -5.29 17.61 8.79
CA LEU A 564 -5.05 17.13 7.43
C LEU A 564 -4.61 15.67 7.45
N HIS A 565 -5.28 14.87 6.63
CA HIS A 565 -5.05 13.44 6.56
C HIS A 565 -3.80 13.08 5.73
N GLU A 566 -3.39 11.84 5.80
CA GLU A 566 -2.29 11.20 5.06
C GLU A 566 -2.69 10.86 3.62
N TYR A 567 -1.94 9.91 2.99
CA TYR A 567 -2.23 9.40 1.64
C TYR A 567 -3.39 8.37 1.61
N ASP A 568 -4.42 8.56 2.41
CA ASP A 568 -5.59 7.67 2.35
C ASP A 568 -6.46 8.01 1.13
N TYR A 569 -6.13 7.38 0.02
CA TYR A 569 -6.82 7.60 -1.26
C TYR A 569 -8.30 7.24 -1.21
N SER A 570 -8.66 6.18 -0.51
CA SER A 570 -10.01 5.62 -0.53
C SER A 570 -10.97 6.34 0.41
N LYS A 571 -10.50 6.75 1.58
CA LYS A 571 -11.35 7.22 2.69
C LYS A 571 -11.09 8.68 3.05
N GLY A 572 -9.93 9.25 2.68
CA GLY A 572 -9.56 10.61 3.05
C GLY A 572 -9.62 10.83 4.56
N PHE A 573 -10.17 11.97 5.03
CA PHE A 573 -10.31 12.21 6.46
C PHE A 573 -11.34 11.30 7.14
N SER A 574 -12.20 10.61 6.41
CA SER A 574 -13.22 9.74 7.00
C SER A 574 -12.62 8.46 7.60
N SER A 575 -11.43 8.05 7.19
CA SER A 575 -10.69 6.97 7.84
C SER A 575 -10.42 7.30 9.30
N MET A 576 -10.10 8.55 9.54
CA MET A 576 -9.82 9.11 10.85
C MET A 576 -11.03 9.11 11.79
N SER A 577 -12.24 8.92 11.24
CA SER A 577 -13.48 8.82 12.00
C SER A 577 -13.90 7.37 12.28
N TYR A 578 -13.26 6.38 11.64
CA TYR A 578 -13.78 5.00 11.65
C TYR A 578 -12.82 3.94 12.18
N ASP A 579 -11.52 4.06 11.92
CA ASP A 579 -10.56 3.12 12.48
C ASP A 579 -10.07 3.58 13.85
N HIS A 580 -10.15 2.68 14.78
CA HIS A 580 -10.04 2.73 16.25
C HIS A 580 -9.01 3.70 16.84
N GLU A 581 -8.03 4.15 16.07
CA GLU A 581 -6.97 4.98 16.61
C GLU A 581 -7.12 6.48 16.32
N ILE A 582 -7.70 6.88 15.20
CA ILE A 582 -7.72 8.28 14.78
C ILE A 582 -8.98 9.01 15.22
N GLN A 583 -10.11 8.32 15.33
CA GLN A 583 -11.28 8.89 16.04
C GLN A 583 -10.89 9.32 17.45
N SER A 584 -9.96 8.61 18.08
CA SER A 584 -9.43 9.00 19.39
C SER A 584 -8.65 10.32 19.36
N VAL A 585 -8.01 10.71 18.25
CA VAL A 585 -7.34 12.02 18.11
C VAL A 585 -8.35 13.15 18.17
N PHE A 586 -9.46 13.07 17.42
CA PHE A 586 -10.49 14.12 17.44
C PHE A 586 -11.19 14.18 18.79
N GLU A 587 -11.48 13.03 19.40
CA GLU A 587 -12.04 12.98 20.75
C GLU A 587 -11.04 13.53 21.79
N ASP A 588 -9.77 13.19 21.70
CA ASP A 588 -8.78 13.65 22.64
C ASP A 588 -8.58 15.17 22.55
N LEU A 589 -8.52 15.73 21.34
CA LEU A 589 -8.45 17.17 21.13
C LEU A 589 -9.70 17.88 21.62
N THR A 590 -10.90 17.33 21.36
CA THR A 590 -12.15 17.93 21.84
C THR A 590 -12.28 17.86 23.35
N LYS A 591 -11.82 16.80 24.03
CA LYS A 591 -11.72 16.70 25.49
C LYS A 591 -10.78 17.75 26.08
N LEU A 592 -9.75 18.16 25.33
CA LEU A 592 -8.85 19.24 25.71
C LEU A 592 -9.43 20.64 25.43
N GLY A 593 -10.64 20.71 24.87
CA GLY A 593 -11.33 21.97 24.62
C GLY A 593 -11.06 22.58 23.24
N TYR A 594 -10.52 21.81 22.30
CA TYR A 594 -10.34 22.24 20.90
C TYR A 594 -11.53 21.81 20.02
N GLY A 595 -11.86 22.64 19.03
CA GLY A 595 -12.57 22.17 17.85
C GLY A 595 -11.58 21.51 16.88
N VAL A 596 -12.07 20.53 16.11
CA VAL A 596 -11.26 19.88 15.06
C VAL A 596 -12.00 19.98 13.75
N PHE A 597 -11.46 20.69 12.76
CA PHE A 597 -12.00 20.74 11.42
C PHE A 597 -11.20 19.82 10.50
N ALA A 598 -11.87 18.92 9.80
CA ALA A 598 -11.25 17.99 8.86
C ALA A 598 -12.04 17.90 7.55
N PHE A 599 -11.32 17.74 6.44
CA PHE A 599 -11.89 17.66 5.08
C PHE A 599 -11.00 16.80 4.17
N ASP A 600 -11.56 16.32 3.05
CA ASP A 600 -10.81 15.57 2.05
C ASP A 600 -9.98 16.49 1.17
N MET A 601 -8.69 16.22 1.06
CA MET A 601 -7.82 16.88 0.09
C MET A 601 -8.14 16.39 -1.33
N ILE A 602 -7.82 17.22 -2.35
CA ILE A 602 -8.06 16.86 -3.75
C ILE A 602 -7.40 15.52 -4.12
N GLY A 603 -8.17 14.61 -4.72
CA GLY A 603 -7.70 13.28 -5.12
C GLY A 603 -7.79 12.21 -4.03
N PHE A 604 -8.47 12.51 -2.91
CA PHE A 604 -8.65 11.59 -1.79
C PHE A 604 -10.12 11.55 -1.33
N GLY A 605 -10.52 10.44 -0.75
CA GLY A 605 -11.85 10.25 -0.16
C GLY A 605 -12.98 10.59 -1.14
N ASN A 606 -13.90 11.47 -0.73
CA ASN A 606 -14.99 11.94 -1.57
C ASN A 606 -14.53 12.72 -2.80
N ARG A 607 -13.29 13.21 -2.81
CA ARG A 607 -12.70 13.99 -3.89
C ARG A 607 -11.72 13.18 -4.75
N LEU A 608 -11.76 11.85 -4.63
CA LEU A 608 -10.89 10.93 -5.38
C LEU A 608 -11.01 11.19 -6.90
N GLU A 609 -12.23 11.25 -7.42
CA GLU A 609 -12.47 11.47 -8.85
C GLU A 609 -12.16 12.88 -9.34
N GLU A 610 -12.24 13.88 -8.48
CA GLU A 610 -11.78 15.23 -8.81
C GLU A 610 -10.29 15.26 -9.14
N GLY A 611 -9.51 14.35 -8.54
CA GLY A 611 -8.08 14.18 -8.79
C GLY A 611 -7.73 13.50 -10.11
N VAL A 612 -8.65 12.72 -10.71
CA VAL A 612 -8.36 11.91 -11.91
C VAL A 612 -7.94 12.77 -13.09
N ASN A 613 -8.74 13.76 -13.44
CA ASN A 613 -8.50 14.65 -14.59
C ASN A 613 -8.08 16.06 -14.14
N PHE A 614 -7.37 16.16 -13.01
CA PHE A 614 -6.98 17.44 -12.45
C PHE A 614 -6.11 18.26 -13.42
N TYR A 615 -5.10 17.63 -14.02
CA TYR A 615 -4.17 18.29 -14.91
C TYR A 615 -4.73 18.58 -16.31
N ASP A 616 -5.77 17.86 -16.74
CA ASP A 616 -6.52 18.22 -17.96
C ASP A 616 -7.26 19.53 -17.79
N ARG A 617 -7.72 19.82 -16.57
CA ARG A 617 -8.41 21.08 -16.23
C ARG A 617 -7.44 22.21 -15.88
N TYR A 618 -6.37 21.87 -15.12
CA TYR A 618 -5.46 22.85 -14.53
C TYR A 618 -3.99 22.45 -14.77
N PRO A 619 -3.50 22.46 -16.00
CA PRO A 619 -2.15 21.97 -16.31
C PRO A 619 -1.03 22.80 -15.66
N LEU A 620 -1.28 24.09 -15.35
CA LEU A 620 -0.29 25.00 -14.76
C LEU A 620 -0.35 25.03 -13.21
N TRP A 621 -1.35 24.43 -12.61
CA TRP A 621 -1.52 24.38 -11.15
C TRP A 621 -1.23 22.99 -10.63
N SER A 622 -0.54 22.89 -9.50
CA SER A 622 -0.26 21.57 -8.91
C SER A 622 -1.38 21.11 -7.96
N LYS A 623 -1.56 19.80 -7.79
CA LYS A 623 -2.47 19.26 -6.76
C LYS A 623 -2.08 19.78 -5.37
N MET A 624 -0.78 19.89 -5.07
CA MET A 624 -0.30 20.45 -3.81
C MET A 624 -0.70 21.94 -3.68
N GLY A 625 -0.61 22.70 -4.78
CA GLY A 625 -1.08 24.10 -4.82
C GLY A 625 -2.58 24.20 -4.53
N LYS A 626 -3.39 23.27 -5.08
CA LYS A 626 -4.82 23.17 -4.78
C LYS A 626 -5.08 22.83 -3.30
N MET A 627 -4.32 21.91 -2.69
CA MET A 627 -4.46 21.58 -1.27
C MET A 627 -4.16 22.78 -0.38
N VAL A 628 -3.14 23.58 -0.74
CA VAL A 628 -2.81 24.81 -0.01
C VAL A 628 -3.91 25.88 -0.18
N ALA A 629 -4.50 26.00 -1.36
CA ALA A 629 -5.66 26.88 -1.59
C ALA A 629 -6.90 26.42 -0.82
N ASP A 630 -7.17 25.11 -0.76
CA ASP A 630 -8.24 24.52 0.06
C ASP A 630 -8.04 24.84 1.54
N MET A 631 -6.82 24.77 2.02
CA MET A 631 -6.48 25.17 3.41
C MET A 631 -6.78 26.64 3.69
N LYS A 632 -6.49 27.54 2.75
CA LYS A 632 -6.85 28.95 2.89
C LYS A 632 -8.37 29.12 3.00
N GLY A 633 -9.14 28.44 2.14
CA GLY A 633 -10.60 28.39 2.23
C GLY A 633 -11.10 27.83 3.56
N ALA A 634 -10.46 26.78 4.09
CA ALA A 634 -10.79 26.22 5.40
C ALA A 634 -10.54 27.23 6.53
N VAL A 635 -9.41 27.95 6.52
CA VAL A 635 -9.14 29.02 7.48
C VAL A 635 -10.18 30.14 7.37
N ASP A 636 -10.57 30.53 6.16
CA ASP A 636 -11.62 31.53 5.94
C ASP A 636 -12.94 31.07 6.57
N ALA A 637 -13.35 29.83 6.31
CA ALA A 637 -14.60 29.26 6.82
C ALA A 637 -14.63 29.21 8.34
N ILE A 638 -13.59 28.67 8.95
CA ILE A 638 -13.51 28.53 10.40
C ILE A 638 -13.41 29.89 11.08
N SER A 639 -12.69 30.85 10.52
CA SER A 639 -12.57 32.21 11.03
C SER A 639 -13.90 32.98 11.02
N ASN A 640 -14.89 32.57 10.22
CA ASN A 640 -16.20 33.24 10.12
C ASN A 640 -17.23 32.71 11.12
N LEU A 641 -16.88 31.70 11.91
CA LEU A 641 -17.75 31.20 12.98
C LEU A 641 -17.60 32.11 14.22
N ASP A 642 -18.73 32.62 14.73
CA ASP A 642 -18.74 33.60 15.84
C ASP A 642 -18.16 33.04 17.15
N PHE A 643 -18.22 31.72 17.33
CA PHE A 643 -17.71 31.05 18.53
C PHE A 643 -16.26 30.60 18.44
N VAL A 644 -15.57 30.87 17.32
CA VAL A 644 -14.17 30.45 17.09
C VAL A 644 -13.20 31.57 17.45
N ASP A 645 -12.15 31.23 18.18
CA ASP A 645 -11.02 32.10 18.42
C ASP A 645 -10.11 32.17 17.19
N ARG A 646 -10.24 33.23 16.44
CA ARG A 646 -9.46 33.47 15.21
C ARG A 646 -7.95 33.56 15.45
N SER A 647 -7.52 33.87 16.65
CA SER A 647 -6.11 33.96 17.03
C SER A 647 -5.51 32.61 17.43
N ARG A 648 -6.34 31.54 17.55
CA ARG A 648 -5.95 30.20 17.96
C ARG A 648 -6.40 29.14 16.93
N ILE A 649 -6.22 29.39 15.64
CA ILE A 649 -6.38 28.40 14.57
C ILE A 649 -5.02 27.76 14.31
N VAL A 650 -4.89 26.48 14.61
CA VAL A 650 -3.68 25.68 14.44
C VAL A 650 -3.91 24.66 13.34
N VAL A 651 -2.87 24.30 12.61
CA VAL A 651 -2.94 23.24 11.59
C VAL A 651 -2.09 22.06 12.05
N SER A 652 -2.64 20.87 11.95
CA SER A 652 -1.92 19.63 12.22
C SER A 652 -2.14 18.63 11.09
N GLY A 653 -1.13 17.80 10.81
CA GLY A 653 -1.29 16.73 9.83
C GLY A 653 -0.21 15.66 9.93
N TYR A 654 -0.57 14.48 9.43
CA TYR A 654 0.31 13.34 9.35
C TYR A 654 0.71 13.08 7.90
N SER A 655 1.97 12.72 7.66
CA SER A 655 2.55 12.43 6.34
C SER A 655 2.23 13.55 5.33
N LEU A 656 1.46 13.31 4.27
CA LEU A 656 1.02 14.33 3.31
C LEU A 656 0.38 15.54 3.99
N GLY A 657 -0.51 15.31 4.96
CA GLY A 657 -1.13 16.37 5.73
C GLY A 657 -0.12 17.23 6.47
N GLY A 658 0.95 16.62 7.00
CA GLY A 658 2.06 17.34 7.63
C GLY A 658 2.84 18.22 6.64
N THR A 659 3.02 17.76 5.40
CA THR A 659 3.60 18.56 4.30
C THR A 659 2.71 19.79 4.01
N VAL A 660 1.42 19.55 3.75
CA VAL A 660 0.45 20.62 3.43
C VAL A 660 0.34 21.63 4.57
N ALA A 661 0.39 21.17 5.83
CA ALA A 661 0.36 22.03 7.00
C ALA A 661 1.52 23.04 7.01
N LEU A 662 2.75 22.59 6.74
CA LEU A 662 3.94 23.45 6.68
C LEU A 662 3.85 24.45 5.53
N LEU A 663 3.47 24.01 4.33
CA LEU A 663 3.33 24.87 3.15
C LEU A 663 2.25 25.94 3.37
N SER A 664 1.11 25.54 3.92
CA SER A 664 -0.01 26.46 4.19
C SER A 664 0.35 27.51 5.24
N ALA A 665 0.99 27.12 6.32
CA ALA A 665 1.39 28.05 7.38
C ALA A 665 2.50 29.03 6.91
N ALA A 666 3.37 28.62 6.01
CA ALA A 666 4.36 29.49 5.41
C ALA A 666 3.70 30.62 4.58
N LEU A 667 2.57 30.33 3.94
CA LEU A 667 1.86 31.25 3.04
C LEU A 667 0.73 32.03 3.72
N ASP A 668 0.09 31.48 4.78
CA ASP A 668 -1.02 32.10 5.51
C ASP A 668 -0.62 32.43 6.95
N GLU A 669 -0.51 33.72 7.26
CA GLU A 669 -0.07 34.21 8.57
C GLU A 669 -1.16 34.12 9.67
N ARG A 670 -2.41 33.80 9.31
CA ARG A 670 -3.52 33.62 10.25
C ARG A 670 -3.44 32.28 11.00
N ILE A 671 -2.68 31.31 10.46
CA ILE A 671 -2.42 30.04 11.12
C ILE A 671 -1.50 30.31 12.30
N ALA A 672 -2.01 30.10 13.52
CA ALA A 672 -1.33 30.47 14.77
C ALA A 672 -0.20 29.50 15.16
N GLY A 673 -0.23 28.26 14.70
CA GLY A 673 0.79 27.24 14.99
C GLY A 673 0.64 26.02 14.08
N VAL A 674 1.68 25.17 14.05
CA VAL A 674 1.72 23.99 13.16
C VAL A 674 2.24 22.78 13.92
N VAL A 675 1.61 21.63 13.69
CA VAL A 675 2.14 20.31 14.04
C VAL A 675 2.29 19.49 12.76
N SER A 676 3.52 19.10 12.41
CA SER A 676 3.80 18.24 11.26
C SER A 676 4.40 16.91 11.73
N ILE A 677 3.71 15.83 11.42
CA ILE A 677 4.07 14.47 11.85
C ILE A 677 4.52 13.69 10.64
N ALA A 678 5.79 13.27 10.57
CA ALA A 678 6.41 12.58 9.43
C ALA A 678 6.11 13.29 8.09
N GLY A 679 6.04 14.64 8.10
CA GLY A 679 5.52 15.42 6.97
C GLY A 679 6.56 15.89 5.97
N PHE A 680 7.86 15.72 6.21
CA PHE A 680 8.90 16.18 5.28
C PHE A 680 10.26 15.54 5.51
N THR A 681 11.07 15.59 4.49
CA THR A 681 12.53 15.54 4.51
C THR A 681 13.05 16.62 3.56
N PRO A 682 14.19 17.30 3.84
CA PRO A 682 14.72 18.32 2.94
C PRO A 682 14.87 17.80 1.52
N MET A 683 14.34 18.53 0.54
CA MET A 683 14.27 18.09 -0.86
C MET A 683 15.65 18.12 -1.54
N ARG A 684 16.45 19.16 -1.27
CA ARG A 684 17.75 19.36 -1.90
C ARG A 684 18.77 18.26 -1.60
N THR A 685 18.61 17.53 -0.51
CA THR A 685 19.49 16.44 -0.10
C THR A 685 18.82 15.07 -0.26
N ASN A 686 17.53 15.01 -0.63
CA ASN A 686 16.80 13.76 -0.77
C ASN A 686 16.90 13.19 -2.18
N THR A 687 18.09 12.78 -2.55
CA THR A 687 18.41 12.17 -3.85
C THR A 687 18.08 10.67 -3.88
N LEU A 688 17.79 10.11 -5.05
CA LEU A 688 17.37 8.71 -5.20
C LEU A 688 18.41 7.70 -4.73
N ASP A 689 19.70 8.01 -4.87
CA ASP A 689 20.80 7.15 -4.43
C ASP A 689 20.89 6.98 -2.91
N ARG A 690 20.21 7.82 -2.15
CA ARG A 690 20.08 7.72 -0.69
C ARG A 690 19.00 6.74 -0.22
N GLY A 691 18.27 6.12 -1.14
CA GLY A 691 17.39 4.99 -0.88
C GLY A 691 15.98 5.32 -0.43
N THR A 692 15.53 6.57 -0.62
CA THR A 692 14.14 7.02 -0.49
C THR A 692 13.53 7.24 -1.87
N GLU A 693 12.21 7.52 -1.93
CA GLU A 693 11.53 7.90 -3.19
C GLU A 693 12.02 9.27 -3.72
N GLY A 694 12.71 10.06 -2.90
CA GLY A 694 13.20 11.37 -3.25
C GLY A 694 12.07 12.33 -3.66
N ILE A 695 12.41 13.36 -4.44
CA ILE A 695 11.42 14.29 -4.99
C ILE A 695 10.52 13.63 -6.05
N LYS A 696 10.87 12.43 -6.53
CA LYS A 696 9.98 11.65 -7.42
C LYS A 696 8.67 11.24 -6.76
N ALA A 697 8.62 11.12 -5.43
CA ALA A 697 7.37 10.93 -4.73
C ALA A 697 6.36 12.02 -5.10
N TYR A 698 6.77 13.27 -5.07
CA TYR A 698 5.90 14.41 -5.40
C TYR A 698 5.67 14.58 -6.90
N SER A 699 6.71 14.40 -7.72
CA SER A 699 6.67 14.77 -9.13
C SER A 699 6.22 13.67 -10.08
N HIS A 700 6.63 12.42 -9.84
CA HIS A 700 6.38 11.28 -10.74
C HIS A 700 5.35 10.31 -10.18
N LEU A 701 5.45 9.98 -8.88
CA LEU A 701 4.61 8.93 -8.29
C LEU A 701 3.19 9.42 -8.02
N HIS A 702 3.05 10.46 -7.18
CA HIS A 702 1.74 10.98 -6.78
C HIS A 702 1.26 12.17 -7.62
N GLY A 703 2.14 12.77 -8.42
CA GLY A 703 1.82 13.94 -9.23
C GLY A 703 1.33 15.13 -8.41
N LEU A 704 1.92 15.37 -7.22
CA LEU A 704 1.52 16.45 -6.32
C LEU A 704 2.18 17.79 -6.68
N ILE A 705 3.46 17.76 -7.06
CA ILE A 705 4.23 18.94 -7.48
C ILE A 705 5.03 18.57 -8.74
N PRO A 706 4.42 18.56 -9.93
CA PRO A 706 5.09 18.13 -11.14
C PRO A 706 6.38 18.87 -11.46
N LYS A 707 6.47 20.19 -11.19
CA LYS A 707 7.67 21.00 -11.46
C LYS A 707 8.94 20.48 -10.80
N LEU A 708 8.83 19.76 -9.66
CA LEU A 708 9.98 19.09 -9.05
C LEU A 708 10.59 18.01 -9.97
N GLY A 709 9.84 17.48 -10.93
CA GLY A 709 10.32 16.49 -11.87
C GLY A 709 11.48 16.97 -12.75
N PHE A 710 11.56 18.27 -13.03
CA PHE A 710 12.68 18.85 -13.76
C PHE A 710 13.99 18.86 -12.96
N PHE A 711 13.90 18.79 -11.63
CA PHE A 711 15.07 18.81 -10.74
C PHE A 711 15.55 17.42 -10.34
N VAL A 712 14.98 16.34 -10.84
CA VAL A 712 15.46 14.97 -10.56
C VAL A 712 16.89 14.80 -11.10
N GLY A 713 17.82 14.47 -10.21
CA GLY A 713 19.26 14.45 -10.50
C GLY A 713 19.95 15.83 -10.39
N HIS A 714 19.19 16.87 -10.06
CA HIS A 714 19.64 18.25 -9.85
C HIS A 714 18.97 18.83 -8.60
N GLU A 715 18.73 18.02 -7.57
CA GLU A 715 17.96 18.37 -6.38
C GLU A 715 18.53 19.59 -5.65
N SER A 716 19.86 19.79 -5.68
CA SER A 716 20.54 20.95 -5.08
C SER A 716 20.10 22.29 -5.68
N GLU A 717 19.56 22.27 -6.90
CA GLU A 717 19.12 23.47 -7.62
C GLU A 717 17.64 23.85 -7.36
N ILE A 718 16.94 23.11 -6.52
CA ILE A 718 15.54 23.40 -6.17
C ILE A 718 15.46 24.79 -5.52
N PRO A 719 14.62 25.72 -6.06
CA PRO A 719 14.65 27.13 -5.66
C PRO A 719 14.15 27.40 -4.24
N VAL A 720 13.43 26.47 -3.62
CA VAL A 720 12.92 26.57 -2.25
C VAL A 720 12.88 25.20 -1.58
N ASP A 721 13.27 25.11 -0.31
CA ASP A 721 13.26 23.87 0.46
C ASP A 721 12.67 24.10 1.88
N PHE A 722 12.48 23.03 2.62
CA PHE A 722 11.78 23.02 3.92
C PHE A 722 12.44 23.89 4.99
N ASP A 723 13.74 24.05 5.01
CA ASP A 723 14.44 25.00 5.89
C ASP A 723 13.91 26.44 5.71
N GLN A 724 13.75 26.85 4.45
CA GLN A 724 13.22 28.17 4.07
C GLN A 724 11.73 28.26 4.34
N ILE A 725 10.96 27.23 4.00
CA ILE A 725 9.51 27.14 4.19
C ILE A 725 9.16 27.26 5.69
N ILE A 726 9.79 26.44 6.54
CA ILE A 726 9.56 26.44 7.98
C ILE A 726 10.07 27.75 8.60
N GLY A 727 11.20 28.28 8.10
CA GLY A 727 11.68 29.62 8.48
C GLY A 727 10.65 30.73 8.25
N CYS A 728 9.84 30.65 7.18
CA CYS A 728 8.76 31.60 6.91
C CYS A 728 7.64 31.58 7.96
N ILE A 729 7.52 30.52 8.77
CA ILE A 729 6.51 30.42 9.82
C ILE A 729 6.92 31.22 11.06
N ALA A 730 8.21 31.42 11.29
CA ALA A 730 8.71 32.13 12.45
C ALA A 730 8.02 33.53 12.61
N PRO A 731 7.70 33.92 13.85
CA PRO A 731 8.00 33.35 15.17
C PRO A 731 6.91 32.39 15.72
N ARG A 732 5.90 32.01 14.93
CA ARG A 732 4.78 31.17 15.34
C ARG A 732 5.28 29.76 15.73
N PRO A 733 4.63 29.07 16.69
CA PRO A 733 5.07 27.76 17.16
C PRO A 733 4.95 26.70 16.07
N VAL A 734 5.97 25.85 15.99
CA VAL A 734 6.05 24.69 15.11
C VAL A 734 6.55 23.50 15.91
N LEU A 735 5.78 22.41 15.91
CA LEU A 735 6.19 21.10 16.40
C LEU A 735 6.40 20.16 15.22
N LEU A 736 7.59 19.64 15.10
CA LEU A 736 7.96 18.63 14.10
C LEU A 736 8.14 17.28 14.81
N ILE A 737 7.45 16.25 14.33
CA ILE A 737 7.61 14.88 14.81
C ILE A 737 8.18 14.07 13.67
N ALA A 738 9.42 13.59 13.82
CA ALA A 738 10.17 12.85 12.80
C ALA A 738 10.63 11.51 13.39
N PRO A 739 9.97 10.38 13.04
CA PRO A 739 10.38 9.07 13.53
C PRO A 739 11.81 8.71 13.09
N GLU A 740 12.60 8.13 14.01
CA GLU A 740 14.01 7.81 13.74
C GLU A 740 14.21 6.75 12.65
N ARG A 741 13.19 5.92 12.45
CA ARG A 741 13.22 4.78 11.50
C ARG A 741 12.29 4.98 10.31
N ASP A 742 11.94 6.22 10.00
CA ASP A 742 11.17 6.55 8.81
C ASP A 742 11.99 6.22 7.55
N LYS A 743 11.52 5.25 6.75
CA LYS A 743 12.19 4.84 5.51
C LYS A 743 12.10 5.87 4.38
N ASP A 744 11.21 6.84 4.52
CA ASP A 744 10.93 7.87 3.51
C ASP A 744 11.65 9.19 3.83
N ALA A 745 12.37 9.29 4.98
CA ALA A 745 13.01 10.51 5.44
C ALA A 745 14.46 10.30 5.90
N HIS A 746 15.24 11.38 5.91
CA HIS A 746 16.60 11.42 6.42
C HIS A 746 16.67 12.25 7.70
N LEU A 747 16.66 11.58 8.85
CA LEU A 747 16.59 12.23 10.15
C LEU A 747 17.72 13.25 10.39
N ASP A 748 18.95 12.96 9.95
CA ASP A 748 20.08 13.88 10.14
C ASP A 748 19.92 15.17 9.34
N ASP A 749 19.35 15.07 8.13
CA ASP A 749 19.04 16.26 7.32
C ASP A 749 17.90 17.07 7.95
N ILE A 750 16.89 16.39 8.52
CA ILE A 750 15.82 17.06 9.29
C ILE A 750 16.41 17.79 10.49
N LYS A 751 17.31 17.17 11.27
CA LYS A 751 17.99 17.82 12.41
C LYS A 751 18.80 19.03 11.98
N LYS A 752 19.53 18.94 10.87
CA LYS A 752 20.28 20.05 10.28
C LYS A 752 19.34 21.19 9.87
N CYS A 753 18.26 20.86 9.14
CA CYS A 753 17.22 21.81 8.75
C CYS A 753 16.64 22.56 9.95
N VAL A 754 16.25 21.84 11.01
CA VAL A 754 15.72 22.43 12.23
C VAL A 754 16.75 23.33 12.92
N GLY A 755 18.02 22.96 12.91
CA GLY A 755 19.12 23.79 13.42
C GLY A 755 19.23 25.13 12.68
N GLN A 756 19.15 25.14 11.36
CA GLN A 756 19.14 26.34 10.52
C GLN A 756 17.89 27.21 10.79
N VAL A 757 16.72 26.58 10.84
CA VAL A 757 15.45 27.26 11.18
C VAL A 757 15.53 27.90 12.58
N GLY A 758 16.16 27.23 13.53
CA GLY A 758 16.38 27.75 14.88
C GLY A 758 17.14 29.07 14.93
N GLN A 759 18.02 29.33 13.95
CA GLN A 759 18.70 30.65 13.81
C GLN A 759 17.70 31.73 13.44
N ILE A 760 16.77 31.44 12.50
CA ILE A 760 15.69 32.36 12.13
C ILE A 760 14.78 32.69 13.31
N TYR A 761 14.37 31.66 14.08
CA TYR A 761 13.59 31.86 15.31
C TYR A 761 14.34 32.69 16.34
N GLY A 762 15.68 32.58 16.36
CA GLY A 762 16.56 33.41 17.22
C GLY A 762 16.48 34.91 16.92
N LEU A 763 16.26 35.33 15.67
CA LEU A 763 16.06 36.72 15.28
C LEU A 763 14.81 37.34 15.94
N TYR A 764 13.87 36.49 16.35
CA TYR A 764 12.61 36.89 16.98
C TYR A 764 12.62 36.64 18.51
N SER A 765 13.73 36.14 19.04
CA SER A 765 13.83 35.72 20.47
C SER A 765 12.83 34.64 20.85
N SER A 766 12.52 33.73 19.90
CA SER A 766 11.48 32.68 19.99
C SER A 766 12.01 31.30 19.68
N LYS A 767 13.27 30.99 20.00
CA LYS A 767 13.88 29.68 19.68
C LYS A 767 13.09 28.49 20.21
N ASP A 768 12.42 28.63 21.34
CA ASP A 768 11.63 27.57 21.97
C ASP A 768 10.33 27.26 21.19
N ASN A 769 9.93 28.13 20.25
CA ASN A 769 8.77 27.93 19.41
C ASN A 769 9.00 26.94 18.26
N ILE A 770 10.24 26.54 17.97
CA ILE A 770 10.53 25.43 17.05
C ILE A 770 10.99 24.22 17.84
N GLN A 771 10.24 23.12 17.76
CA GLN A 771 10.52 21.89 18.47
C GLN A 771 10.60 20.71 17.51
N LEU A 772 11.55 19.81 17.74
CA LEU A 772 11.69 18.54 17.04
C LEU A 772 11.60 17.40 18.05
N TYR A 773 10.68 16.47 17.81
CA TYR A 773 10.57 15.21 18.55
C TYR A 773 10.87 14.03 17.66
N THR A 774 11.77 13.14 18.07
CA THR A 774 12.26 12.01 17.29
C THR A 774 12.03 10.70 18.04
N PRO A 775 10.84 10.10 17.96
CA PRO A 775 10.58 8.80 18.58
C PRO A 775 11.33 7.67 17.86
N ASN A 776 11.80 6.67 18.61
CA ASN A 776 12.39 5.46 18.04
C ASN A 776 11.30 4.55 17.44
N ASP A 777 10.68 5.01 16.37
CA ASP A 777 9.58 4.36 15.67
C ASP A 777 9.74 4.51 14.16
N TYR A 778 8.97 3.74 13.38
CA TYR A 778 8.86 3.92 11.94
C TYR A 778 7.72 4.91 11.59
N ASN A 779 7.52 5.17 10.30
CA ASN A 779 6.49 6.09 9.85
C ASN A 779 5.09 5.50 10.08
N ARG A 780 4.56 5.76 11.28
CA ARG A 780 3.18 5.49 11.70
C ARG A 780 2.73 6.57 12.69
N PHE A 781 1.44 6.77 12.78
CA PHE A 781 0.88 7.75 13.73
C PHE A 781 0.57 7.05 15.07
N SER A 782 1.60 6.74 15.84
CA SER A 782 1.49 5.99 17.09
C SER A 782 0.91 6.83 18.24
N THR A 783 0.41 6.14 19.29
CA THR A 783 -0.10 6.79 20.52
C THR A 783 0.92 7.75 21.16
N VAL A 784 2.21 7.40 21.11
CA VAL A 784 3.28 8.26 21.65
C VAL A 784 3.39 9.57 20.87
N MET A 785 3.26 9.53 19.55
CA MET A 785 3.27 10.74 18.72
C MET A 785 2.02 11.58 18.95
N ARG A 786 0.84 10.94 19.08
CA ARG A 786 -0.42 11.62 19.41
C ARG A 786 -0.38 12.34 20.76
N GLN A 787 0.17 11.71 21.78
CA GLN A 787 0.32 12.32 23.10
C GLN A 787 1.30 13.50 23.11
N LYS A 788 2.26 13.53 22.19
CA LYS A 788 3.21 14.64 22.04
C LYS A 788 2.62 15.83 21.28
N MET A 789 1.71 15.58 20.36
CA MET A 789 0.97 16.59 19.60
C MET A 789 0.16 17.52 20.50
#